data_4070cd03909c8363b34ff23f33dce8fb
#
_entry.id   4070cd03909c8363b34ff23f33dce8fb
#
_cell.length_a   1.000
_cell.length_b   1.000
_cell.length_c   1.000
_cell.angle_alpha   90.00
_cell.angle_beta   90.00
_cell.angle_gamma   90.00
#
_symmetry.space_group_name_H-M   'P 1'
#
loop_
_entity.id
_entity.type
_entity.pdbx_description
1 polymer ?
#
loop_
_entity_poly.entity_id
_entity_poly.type
_entity_poly.pdbx_seq_one_letter_code
_entity_poly.pdbx_strand_id
1 'polypeptide(L)'
;WPRTLPRTPWRRRSPLRWTGDPLPTPVTPPSPISNRSVKSGDVRALASTSFLLVRKHQASEIRLHGFKMLQHLVRLRWEELSVAERNEFANLTINLLSDVIGPHEEWALKSQTAALVAEVVRREGVTLLNTLLPSIVSLSNTGPVEAELGSMILRWLPEDITVHNEDLEGDKRRALLRGLTEALPQILPLLYSLVEKHFVAALSEHTKQQMELAKHHVGTVTAVLNAINAYAEWAPVTDLAKYGLIHGCGSLLSYSDFRLLSCEFFKIVCQRKRPADVAVCEYDAAMSNIFQVLMNISQEFLTKSRMQPMAIDESEYEFGVCICEAVVALGSSNMQCILVDGARTSHFLQQMLEYYQHYRIALHFQSLLFWLVVLREPSKVKSVARVSGDTSPAGNLGSVGVSSTEKEKKGVSLFITDEIYSTLLDVSFKRMLKKSANSSSSLLELWNEELEGKSDFSNYRTKLLDLIRVIASQRPVIAAANIVQRINVVSGDANQTTKSPKDLGAMVGAQLGLETVVSAIFDGSGDYAKTDHEAKFQIHRTFEGLLQQLLSLKWTEPSLIVIHGHYLDSLGLYLRHYPDVVASVVNKLFELLTSLPITIQQQGPSNNSRQARLQICSSFIRISRAADKALLPHMKNIADTMAYLQGEGRLLRAEHDHLCEAFLIMASSSGIQQQQEVLAWLLEPLNKTWTQVEWQTAYLSDPSGLTDMFADAQFMW
;
A
#
# COMPACT_ATOMS: atom_id res chain seq x y z
N TRP A 1 7.38 -9.05 -14.60
CA TRP A 1 6.60 -8.98 -13.36
C TRP A 1 7.38 -9.70 -12.28
N PRO A 2 7.83 -9.08 -11.18
CA PRO A 2 8.36 -9.80 -10.04
C PRO A 2 7.17 -10.48 -9.34
N ARG A 3 7.26 -11.79 -9.20
CA ARG A 3 6.47 -12.57 -8.25
C ARG A 3 6.92 -12.14 -6.85
N THR A 4 6.17 -11.32 -6.19
CA THR A 4 6.02 -11.12 -4.74
C THR A 4 5.45 -9.72 -4.50
N LEU A 5 4.12 -9.63 -4.52
CA LEU A 5 3.46 -8.65 -3.67
C LEU A 5 3.59 -9.20 -2.24
N PRO A 6 4.10 -8.46 -1.27
CA PRO A 6 4.09 -8.89 0.11
C PRO A 6 2.63 -9.10 0.50
N ARG A 7 2.32 -10.31 0.99
CA ARG A 7 1.05 -10.60 1.65
C ARG A 7 0.90 -9.58 2.76
N THR A 8 -0.05 -8.66 2.60
CA THR A 8 -0.37 -7.66 3.62
C THR A 8 -0.70 -8.36 4.95
N PRO A 9 -0.20 -7.86 6.10
CA PRO A 9 -0.42 -8.46 7.43
C PRO A 9 -1.87 -8.46 7.89
N TRP A 10 -2.79 -7.91 7.13
CA TRP A 10 -4.20 -7.68 7.49
C TRP A 10 -5.08 -8.93 7.51
N ARG A 11 -4.60 -10.10 7.05
CA ARG A 11 -5.38 -11.36 7.06
C ARG A 11 -5.40 -12.10 8.41
N ARG A 12 -5.00 -11.51 9.51
CA ARG A 12 -5.08 -12.14 10.83
C ARG A 12 -5.72 -11.24 11.87
N ARG A 13 -7.02 -10.95 11.73
CA ARG A 13 -7.90 -10.62 12.86
C ARG A 13 -9.36 -10.73 12.42
N SER A 14 -9.94 -11.94 12.51
CA SER A 14 -11.36 -12.06 12.77
C SER A 14 -11.59 -11.61 14.21
N PRO A 15 -12.36 -10.58 14.48
CA PRO A 15 -12.74 -10.25 15.82
C PRO A 15 -13.98 -11.07 16.20
N LEU A 16 -13.81 -12.28 16.68
CA LEU A 16 -14.77 -12.82 17.64
C LEU A 16 -14.58 -12.03 18.94
N ARG A 17 -15.41 -11.00 19.15
CA ARG A 17 -15.56 -10.35 20.44
C ARG A 17 -16.10 -11.38 21.44
N TRP A 18 -15.23 -11.83 22.29
CA TRP A 18 -15.63 -12.41 23.56
C TRP A 18 -16.02 -11.27 24.50
N THR A 19 -17.30 -11.20 24.85
CA THR A 19 -17.79 -10.46 26.00
C THR A 19 -17.30 -11.17 27.27
N GLY A 20 -16.74 -10.36 28.17
CA GLY A 20 -15.97 -10.70 29.33
C GLY A 20 -16.48 -11.83 30.22
N ASP A 21 -15.64 -12.83 30.32
CA ASP A 21 -15.46 -13.65 31.50
C ASP A 21 -13.96 -13.89 31.71
N PRO A 22 -13.46 -14.06 32.95
CA PRO A 22 -12.04 -14.03 33.25
C PRO A 22 -11.31 -15.20 32.60
N LEU A 23 -10.13 -14.90 32.02
CA LEU A 23 -9.20 -15.82 31.40
C LEU A 23 -9.01 -17.10 32.22
N PRO A 24 -9.25 -18.30 31.65
CA PRO A 24 -8.72 -19.52 32.22
C PRO A 24 -7.20 -19.51 32.06
N THR A 25 -6.55 -19.99 33.13
CA THR A 25 -5.11 -20.21 33.24
C THR A 25 -4.49 -20.82 31.99
N PRO A 26 -3.23 -20.49 31.66
CA PRO A 26 -2.57 -20.94 30.41
C PRO A 26 -2.53 -22.47 30.40
N VAL A 27 -3.23 -23.04 29.41
CA VAL A 27 -3.15 -24.46 29.08
C VAL A 27 -1.71 -24.74 28.67
N THR A 28 -1.03 -25.57 29.44
CA THR A 28 0.30 -26.12 29.14
C THR A 28 0.32 -26.63 27.67
N PRO A 29 1.35 -26.33 26.90
CA PRO A 29 1.46 -26.85 25.54
C PRO A 29 1.45 -28.40 25.59
N PRO A 30 0.83 -29.07 24.58
CA PRO A 30 0.74 -30.53 24.57
C PRO A 30 2.13 -31.13 24.70
N SER A 31 2.26 -32.11 25.59
CA SER A 31 3.54 -32.71 25.96
C SER A 31 4.27 -33.28 24.73
N PRO A 32 5.62 -33.22 24.70
CA PRO A 32 6.42 -33.72 23.57
C PRO A 32 6.23 -35.22 23.26
N ILE A 33 5.57 -35.98 24.16
CA ILE A 33 5.25 -37.40 24.04
C ILE A 33 4.20 -37.64 22.93
N SER A 34 3.19 -36.76 22.80
CA SER A 34 2.13 -36.86 21.79
C SER A 34 2.65 -36.72 20.37
N ASN A 35 3.60 -35.80 20.12
CA ASN A 35 4.19 -35.60 18.80
C ASN A 35 5.14 -36.72 18.37
N ARG A 36 5.76 -37.45 19.30
CA ARG A 36 6.64 -38.58 19.00
C ARG A 36 5.84 -39.82 18.59
N SER A 37 4.73 -40.09 19.28
CA SER A 37 3.84 -41.23 18.97
C SER A 37 3.19 -41.09 17.58
N VAL A 38 2.82 -39.87 17.21
CA VAL A 38 2.19 -39.60 15.90
C VAL A 38 3.19 -39.77 14.74
N LYS A 39 4.48 -39.51 14.98
CA LYS A 39 5.53 -39.60 13.94
C LYS A 39 6.10 -40.99 13.77
N SER A 40 6.13 -41.84 14.80
CA SER A 40 6.85 -43.13 14.81
C SER A 40 6.00 -44.36 15.16
N GLY A 41 4.71 -44.17 15.48
CA GLY A 41 3.81 -45.28 15.80
C GLY A 41 3.35 -46.05 14.55
N ASP A 42 2.82 -47.26 14.76
CA ASP A 42 2.15 -48.06 13.71
C ASP A 42 0.97 -47.25 13.14
N VAL A 43 0.95 -47.11 11.80
CA VAL A 43 -0.03 -46.26 11.07
C VAL A 43 -1.46 -46.79 11.26
N ARG A 44 -1.64 -48.10 11.31
CA ARG A 44 -2.95 -48.75 11.52
C ARG A 44 -3.49 -48.48 12.91
N ALA A 45 -2.65 -48.71 13.91
CA ALA A 45 -3.01 -48.44 15.30
C ALA A 45 -3.32 -46.95 15.51
N LEU A 46 -2.55 -46.08 14.88
CA LEU A 46 -2.76 -44.63 14.95
C LEU A 46 -4.07 -44.21 14.27
N ALA A 47 -4.40 -44.74 13.10
CA ALA A 47 -5.66 -44.51 12.40
C ALA A 47 -6.86 -44.97 13.25
N SER A 48 -6.82 -46.22 13.73
CA SER A 48 -7.89 -46.78 14.58
C SER A 48 -8.11 -45.99 15.85
N THR A 49 -7.04 -45.62 16.55
CA THR A 49 -7.12 -44.77 17.73
C THR A 49 -7.69 -43.38 17.42
N SER A 50 -7.28 -42.77 16.32
CA SER A 50 -7.77 -41.45 15.91
C SER A 50 -9.26 -41.48 15.60
N PHE A 51 -9.76 -42.52 14.89
CA PHE A 51 -11.19 -42.72 14.65
C PHE A 51 -12.00 -42.94 15.94
N LEU A 52 -11.42 -43.57 16.97
CA LEU A 52 -12.06 -43.67 18.26
C LEU A 52 -12.16 -42.32 19.01
N LEU A 53 -11.14 -41.45 18.85
CA LEU A 53 -11.12 -40.11 19.45
C LEU A 53 -12.14 -39.16 18.83
N VAL A 54 -12.44 -39.26 17.54
CA VAL A 54 -13.38 -38.36 16.86
C VAL A 54 -14.86 -38.71 17.06
N ARG A 55 -15.19 -39.81 17.72
CA ARG A 55 -16.56 -40.27 17.95
C ARG A 55 -17.39 -39.26 18.75
N LYS A 56 -18.69 -39.20 18.48
CA LYS A 56 -19.65 -38.21 19.02
C LYS A 56 -19.72 -38.16 20.57
N HIS A 57 -19.44 -39.25 21.25
CA HIS A 57 -19.47 -39.34 22.73
C HIS A 57 -18.21 -38.73 23.40
N GLN A 58 -17.18 -38.39 22.64
CA GLN A 58 -15.97 -37.78 23.20
C GLN A 58 -16.17 -36.26 23.33
N ALA A 59 -15.41 -35.64 24.28
CA ALA A 59 -15.39 -34.18 24.40
C ALA A 59 -14.82 -33.48 23.14
N SER A 60 -15.28 -32.29 22.85
CA SER A 60 -14.92 -31.54 21.63
C SER A 60 -13.43 -31.38 21.45
N GLU A 61 -12.68 -31.10 22.51
CA GLU A 61 -11.21 -30.96 22.49
C GLU A 61 -10.52 -32.27 22.08
N ILE A 62 -11.01 -33.40 22.57
CA ILE A 62 -10.51 -34.75 22.24
C ILE A 62 -10.80 -35.03 20.76
N ARG A 63 -12.03 -34.74 20.31
CA ARG A 63 -12.43 -34.90 18.90
C ARG A 63 -11.57 -34.06 17.97
N LEU A 64 -11.33 -32.78 18.31
CA LEU A 64 -10.44 -31.89 17.54
C LEU A 64 -9.01 -32.44 17.45
N HIS A 65 -8.52 -33.02 18.54
CA HIS A 65 -7.20 -33.68 18.54
C HIS A 65 -7.18 -34.91 17.63
N GLY A 66 -8.22 -35.75 17.69
CA GLY A 66 -8.40 -36.89 16.79
C GLY A 66 -8.41 -36.49 15.32
N PHE A 67 -9.13 -35.41 14.95
CA PHE A 67 -9.12 -34.85 13.58
C PHE A 67 -7.74 -34.42 13.13
N LYS A 68 -6.96 -33.73 14.00
CA LYS A 68 -5.58 -33.34 13.69
C LYS A 68 -4.68 -34.56 13.43
N MET A 69 -4.89 -35.66 14.17
CA MET A 69 -4.15 -36.90 13.96
C MET A 69 -4.53 -37.55 12.62
N LEU A 70 -5.82 -37.62 12.28
CA LEU A 70 -6.29 -38.13 10.98
C LEU A 70 -5.74 -37.30 9.81
N GLN A 71 -5.80 -35.98 9.91
CA GLN A 71 -5.21 -35.08 8.89
C GLN A 71 -3.70 -35.28 8.74
N HIS A 72 -2.98 -35.45 9.84
CA HIS A 72 -1.54 -35.77 9.80
C HIS A 72 -1.26 -37.09 9.05
N LEU A 73 -2.04 -38.13 9.30
CA LEU A 73 -1.93 -39.39 8.57
C LEU A 73 -2.16 -39.21 7.07
N VAL A 74 -3.24 -38.54 6.69
CA VAL A 74 -3.57 -38.31 5.28
C VAL A 74 -2.48 -37.47 4.59
N ARG A 75 -1.94 -36.47 5.25
CA ARG A 75 -0.93 -35.57 4.65
C ARG A 75 0.44 -36.22 4.51
N LEU A 76 0.91 -36.95 5.54
CA LEU A 76 2.31 -37.31 5.65
C LEU A 76 2.57 -38.80 5.57
N ARG A 77 1.57 -39.64 5.85
CA ARG A 77 1.75 -41.11 5.99
C ARG A 77 0.76 -41.92 5.18
N TRP A 78 0.09 -41.28 4.20
CA TRP A 78 -0.95 -41.93 3.39
C TRP A 78 -0.43 -43.15 2.61
N GLU A 79 0.79 -43.08 2.09
CA GLU A 79 1.40 -44.09 1.29
C GLU A 79 1.85 -45.34 2.10
N GLU A 80 1.89 -45.26 3.43
CA GLU A 80 2.16 -46.40 4.30
C GLU A 80 0.95 -47.34 4.45
N LEU A 81 -0.26 -46.89 4.07
CA LEU A 81 -1.49 -47.68 4.08
C LEU A 81 -1.61 -48.46 2.76
N SER A 82 -2.04 -49.73 2.87
CA SER A 82 -2.42 -50.54 1.69
C SER A 82 -3.69 -49.99 1.03
N VAL A 83 -3.95 -50.33 -0.22
CA VAL A 83 -5.14 -49.91 -0.97
C VAL A 83 -6.44 -50.25 -0.23
N ALA A 84 -6.53 -51.44 0.37
CA ALA A 84 -7.70 -51.84 1.15
C ALA A 84 -7.91 -50.95 2.38
N GLU A 85 -6.83 -50.58 3.09
CA GLU A 85 -6.88 -49.74 4.26
C GLU A 85 -7.20 -48.26 3.90
N ARG A 86 -6.73 -47.79 2.76
CA ARG A 86 -7.11 -46.46 2.22
C ARG A 86 -8.59 -46.37 1.95
N ASN A 87 -9.15 -47.39 1.29
CA ASN A 87 -10.58 -47.50 1.01
C ASN A 87 -11.40 -47.55 2.32
N GLU A 88 -10.96 -48.32 3.30
CA GLU A 88 -11.60 -48.37 4.62
C GLU A 88 -11.54 -47.03 5.33
N PHE A 89 -10.37 -46.38 5.32
CA PHE A 89 -10.19 -45.03 5.86
C PHE A 89 -11.13 -44.01 5.21
N ALA A 90 -11.23 -44.03 3.88
CA ALA A 90 -12.13 -43.16 3.14
C ALA A 90 -13.61 -43.38 3.53
N ASN A 91 -14.04 -44.64 3.63
CA ASN A 91 -15.39 -44.99 4.07
C ASN A 91 -15.68 -44.57 5.48
N LEU A 92 -14.73 -44.76 6.42
CA LEU A 92 -14.87 -44.29 7.80
C LEU A 92 -14.95 -42.77 7.87
N THR A 93 -14.16 -42.06 7.06
CA THR A 93 -14.19 -40.59 6.98
C THR A 93 -15.54 -40.07 6.49
N ILE A 94 -16.13 -40.71 5.46
CA ILE A 94 -17.47 -40.38 4.99
C ILE A 94 -18.54 -40.66 6.05
N ASN A 95 -18.41 -41.75 6.80
CA ASN A 95 -19.35 -42.07 7.86
C ASN A 95 -19.32 -41.06 9.01
N LEU A 96 -18.19 -40.36 9.25
CA LEU A 96 -18.11 -39.26 10.24
C LEU A 96 -19.05 -38.11 9.92
N LEU A 97 -19.47 -37.93 8.68
CA LEU A 97 -20.44 -36.90 8.30
C LEU A 97 -21.73 -37.02 9.10
N SER A 98 -22.22 -38.25 9.31
CA SER A 98 -23.43 -38.50 10.11
C SER A 98 -23.25 -38.15 11.59
N ASP A 99 -22.02 -38.25 12.13
CA ASP A 99 -21.73 -37.96 13.54
C ASP A 99 -21.70 -36.48 13.87
N VAL A 100 -21.50 -35.62 12.86
CA VAL A 100 -21.45 -34.15 13.01
C VAL A 100 -22.71 -33.43 12.53
N ILE A 101 -23.72 -34.17 12.11
CA ILE A 101 -25.05 -33.65 11.77
C ILE A 101 -25.85 -33.48 13.06
N GLY A 102 -25.89 -32.26 13.58
CA GLY A 102 -26.70 -31.92 14.76
C GLY A 102 -26.77 -30.41 14.96
N PRO A 103 -27.92 -29.92 15.44
CA PRO A 103 -28.15 -28.47 15.60
C PRO A 103 -27.22 -27.83 16.64
N HIS A 104 -26.69 -28.62 17.56
CA HIS A 104 -25.81 -28.15 18.65
C HIS A 104 -24.34 -28.53 18.44
N GLU A 105 -24.00 -29.10 17.27
CA GLU A 105 -22.62 -29.48 16.98
C GLU A 105 -21.78 -28.25 16.68
N GLU A 106 -20.59 -28.20 17.26
CA GLU A 106 -19.67 -27.06 17.11
C GLU A 106 -19.24 -26.87 15.66
N TRP A 107 -19.25 -25.64 15.17
CA TRP A 107 -18.79 -25.27 13.84
C TRP A 107 -17.36 -25.78 13.55
N ALA A 108 -16.48 -25.75 14.56
CA ALA A 108 -15.10 -26.23 14.43
C ALA A 108 -15.03 -27.72 14.05
N LEU A 109 -15.87 -28.55 14.64
CA LEU A 109 -15.92 -30.00 14.34
C LEU A 109 -16.47 -30.26 12.93
N LYS A 110 -17.54 -29.56 12.53
CA LYS A 110 -18.07 -29.63 11.14
C LYS A 110 -16.99 -29.25 10.13
N SER A 111 -16.26 -28.15 10.39
CA SER A 111 -15.19 -27.66 9.53
C SER A 111 -14.01 -28.62 9.43
N GLN A 112 -13.60 -29.25 10.55
CA GLN A 112 -12.51 -30.23 10.54
C GLN A 112 -12.91 -31.52 9.82
N THR A 113 -14.15 -31.96 9.97
CA THR A 113 -14.68 -33.11 9.22
C THR A 113 -14.70 -32.83 7.72
N ALA A 114 -15.20 -31.67 7.31
CA ALA A 114 -15.23 -31.27 5.92
C ALA A 114 -13.81 -31.17 5.31
N ALA A 115 -12.86 -30.58 6.04
CA ALA A 115 -11.47 -30.53 5.62
C ALA A 115 -10.83 -31.92 5.47
N LEU A 116 -11.08 -32.83 6.42
CA LEU A 116 -10.58 -34.21 6.33
C LEU A 116 -11.15 -34.94 5.09
N VAL A 117 -12.44 -34.78 4.82
CA VAL A 117 -13.06 -35.37 3.59
C VAL A 117 -12.36 -34.84 2.34
N ALA A 118 -12.14 -33.55 2.24
CA ALA A 118 -11.45 -32.93 1.09
C ALA A 118 -10.00 -33.45 0.94
N GLU A 119 -9.26 -33.59 2.04
CA GLU A 119 -7.90 -34.14 2.04
C GLU A 119 -7.87 -35.61 1.58
N VAL A 120 -8.84 -36.43 1.98
CA VAL A 120 -8.96 -37.83 1.53
C VAL A 120 -9.30 -37.87 0.03
N VAL A 121 -10.22 -37.02 -0.45
CA VAL A 121 -10.53 -36.89 -1.88
C VAL A 121 -9.28 -36.50 -2.68
N ARG A 122 -8.48 -35.59 -2.17
CA ARG A 122 -7.21 -35.16 -2.79
C ARG A 122 -6.25 -36.35 -2.96
N ARG A 123 -6.16 -37.21 -1.97
CA ARG A 123 -5.27 -38.41 -2.01
C ARG A 123 -5.82 -39.53 -2.91
N GLU A 124 -7.10 -39.84 -2.81
CA GLU A 124 -7.74 -40.92 -3.60
C GLU A 124 -8.02 -40.52 -5.05
N GLY A 125 -8.27 -39.25 -5.34
CA GLY A 125 -8.41 -38.70 -6.69
C GLY A 125 -9.86 -38.63 -7.17
N VAL A 126 -10.01 -38.49 -8.49
CA VAL A 126 -11.29 -38.18 -9.19
C VAL A 126 -12.38 -39.24 -8.95
N THR A 127 -12.01 -40.52 -8.81
CA THR A 127 -12.99 -41.60 -8.57
C THR A 127 -13.78 -41.36 -7.29
N LEU A 128 -13.10 -41.00 -6.18
CA LEU A 128 -13.79 -40.70 -4.94
C LEU A 128 -14.60 -39.41 -5.05
N LEU A 129 -14.06 -38.36 -5.72
CA LEU A 129 -14.79 -37.13 -5.98
C LEU A 129 -16.14 -37.42 -6.67
N ASN A 130 -16.14 -38.19 -7.73
CA ASN A 130 -17.34 -38.51 -8.53
C ASN A 130 -18.38 -39.32 -7.73
N THR A 131 -17.95 -40.18 -6.81
CA THR A 131 -18.86 -40.95 -5.95
C THR A 131 -19.39 -40.14 -4.79
N LEU A 132 -18.61 -39.19 -4.27
CA LEU A 132 -18.98 -38.35 -3.13
C LEU A 132 -19.93 -37.23 -3.54
N LEU A 133 -19.79 -36.65 -4.71
CA LEU A 133 -20.55 -35.47 -5.13
C LEU A 133 -22.08 -35.66 -5.10
N PRO A 134 -22.66 -36.78 -5.65
CA PRO A 134 -24.09 -37.02 -5.51
C PRO A 134 -24.56 -37.14 -4.05
N SER A 135 -23.72 -37.67 -3.18
CA SER A 135 -24.01 -37.79 -1.75
C SER A 135 -24.05 -36.42 -1.06
N ILE A 136 -23.12 -35.51 -1.42
CA ILE A 136 -23.11 -34.12 -0.93
C ILE A 136 -24.36 -33.39 -1.41
N VAL A 137 -24.75 -33.54 -2.67
CA VAL A 137 -25.96 -32.92 -3.23
C VAL A 137 -27.21 -33.42 -2.47
N SER A 138 -27.32 -34.72 -2.23
CA SER A 138 -28.42 -35.30 -1.46
C SER A 138 -28.45 -34.76 -0.02
N LEU A 139 -27.30 -34.77 0.66
CA LEU A 139 -27.14 -34.28 2.02
C LEU A 139 -27.58 -32.81 2.11
N SER A 140 -27.14 -31.96 1.20
CA SER A 140 -27.42 -30.53 1.19
C SER A 140 -28.90 -30.19 0.99
N ASN A 141 -29.69 -31.12 0.50
CA ASN A 141 -31.12 -30.94 0.30
C ASN A 141 -31.99 -31.39 1.49
N THR A 142 -31.41 -32.01 2.51
CA THR A 142 -32.17 -32.57 3.66
C THR A 142 -32.63 -31.51 4.64
N GLY A 143 -31.71 -30.63 5.07
CA GLY A 143 -32.02 -29.60 6.05
C GLY A 143 -30.94 -28.48 6.10
N PRO A 144 -31.13 -27.44 6.94
CA PRO A 144 -30.15 -26.36 7.00
C PRO A 144 -28.80 -26.79 7.58
N VAL A 145 -28.77 -27.67 8.56
CA VAL A 145 -27.52 -28.13 9.20
C VAL A 145 -26.71 -29.01 8.25
N GLU A 146 -27.42 -29.87 7.51
CA GLU A 146 -26.84 -30.75 6.50
C GLU A 146 -26.34 -29.93 5.29
N ALA A 147 -27.09 -28.91 4.89
CA ALA A 147 -26.68 -28.01 3.82
C ALA A 147 -25.45 -27.17 4.22
N GLU A 148 -25.34 -26.75 5.48
CA GLU A 148 -24.14 -26.10 6.02
C GLU A 148 -22.91 -27.02 5.87
N LEU A 149 -23.02 -28.27 6.32
CA LEU A 149 -21.93 -29.26 6.24
C LEU A 149 -21.55 -29.58 4.77
N GLY A 150 -22.54 -29.79 3.91
CA GLY A 150 -22.33 -30.01 2.49
C GLY A 150 -21.60 -28.85 1.82
N SER A 151 -21.98 -27.63 2.17
CA SER A 151 -21.32 -26.41 1.68
C SER A 151 -19.89 -26.25 2.20
N MET A 152 -19.61 -26.64 3.44
CA MET A 152 -18.25 -26.68 3.98
C MET A 152 -17.38 -27.68 3.21
N ILE A 153 -17.88 -28.87 2.86
CA ILE A 153 -17.14 -29.84 2.05
C ILE A 153 -16.86 -29.25 0.68
N LEU A 154 -17.87 -28.67 0.01
CA LEU A 154 -17.73 -28.04 -1.30
C LEU A 154 -16.70 -26.90 -1.29
N ARG A 155 -16.60 -26.16 -0.19
CA ARG A 155 -15.58 -25.13 -0.01
C ARG A 155 -14.16 -25.71 0.06
N TRP A 156 -13.96 -26.75 0.88
CA TRP A 156 -12.62 -27.31 1.10
C TRP A 156 -12.07 -28.05 -0.11
N LEU A 157 -12.93 -28.65 -0.96
CA LEU A 157 -12.49 -29.37 -2.15
C LEU A 157 -11.58 -28.55 -3.07
N PRO A 158 -11.98 -27.37 -3.58
CA PRO A 158 -11.10 -26.56 -4.41
C PRO A 158 -9.93 -25.93 -3.63
N GLU A 159 -10.13 -25.49 -2.38
CA GLU A 159 -9.06 -24.90 -1.58
C GLU A 159 -7.91 -25.92 -1.38
N ASP A 160 -8.22 -27.16 -1.08
CA ASP A 160 -7.21 -28.19 -0.83
C ASP A 160 -6.47 -28.60 -2.13
N ILE A 161 -7.17 -28.63 -3.27
CA ILE A 161 -6.58 -29.00 -4.57
C ILE A 161 -5.78 -27.86 -5.19
N THR A 162 -6.20 -26.59 -5.00
CA THR A 162 -5.56 -25.43 -5.65
C THR A 162 -4.45 -24.81 -4.82
N VAL A 163 -4.58 -24.77 -3.48
CA VAL A 163 -3.67 -24.10 -2.56
C VAL A 163 -2.64 -25.07 -1.97
N HIS A 164 -3.07 -26.25 -1.52
CA HIS A 164 -2.20 -27.25 -0.90
C HIS A 164 -1.71 -28.29 -1.93
N ASN A 165 -0.99 -27.83 -2.95
CA ASN A 165 -0.64 -28.65 -4.09
C ASN A 165 0.82 -29.12 -4.12
N GLU A 166 1.62 -28.79 -3.13
CA GLU A 166 3.06 -29.08 -3.11
C GLU A 166 3.37 -30.57 -3.10
N ASP A 167 2.46 -31.40 -2.56
CA ASP A 167 2.62 -32.85 -2.38
C ASP A 167 1.91 -33.68 -3.47
N LEU A 168 1.24 -33.04 -4.46
CA LEU A 168 0.52 -33.76 -5.51
C LEU A 168 1.34 -33.89 -6.78
N GLU A 169 1.45 -35.13 -7.30
CA GLU A 169 1.97 -35.37 -8.64
C GLU A 169 1.17 -34.57 -9.69
N GLY A 170 1.87 -33.97 -10.64
CA GLY A 170 1.26 -33.06 -11.63
C GLY A 170 0.08 -33.68 -12.42
N ASP A 171 0.09 -34.99 -12.65
CA ASP A 171 -0.98 -35.68 -13.35
C ASP A 171 -2.22 -35.88 -12.49
N LYS A 172 -2.07 -36.27 -11.24
CA LYS A 172 -3.19 -36.37 -10.29
C LYS A 172 -3.86 -35.00 -10.06
N ARG A 173 -3.05 -33.95 -9.92
CA ARG A 173 -3.57 -32.58 -9.79
C ARG A 173 -4.39 -32.18 -11.02
N ARG A 174 -3.85 -32.38 -12.22
CA ARG A 174 -4.57 -32.08 -13.47
C ARG A 174 -5.87 -32.85 -13.59
N ALA A 175 -5.87 -34.13 -13.22
CA ALA A 175 -7.06 -34.96 -13.22
C ALA A 175 -8.14 -34.47 -12.25
N LEU A 176 -7.75 -34.09 -11.01
CA LEU A 176 -8.65 -33.52 -10.00
C LEU A 176 -9.23 -32.19 -10.43
N LEU A 177 -8.40 -31.27 -10.95
CA LEU A 177 -8.88 -29.98 -11.48
C LEU A 177 -9.86 -30.18 -12.66
N ARG A 178 -9.59 -31.14 -13.56
CA ARG A 178 -10.52 -31.47 -14.63
C ARG A 178 -11.83 -32.05 -14.07
N GLY A 179 -11.78 -32.98 -13.12
CA GLY A 179 -12.96 -33.53 -12.46
C GLY A 179 -13.80 -32.47 -11.76
N LEU A 180 -13.15 -31.51 -11.04
CA LEU A 180 -13.86 -30.36 -10.45
C LEU A 180 -14.47 -29.44 -11.51
N THR A 181 -13.79 -29.23 -12.65
CA THR A 181 -14.31 -28.39 -13.75
C THR A 181 -15.53 -29.08 -14.38
N GLU A 182 -15.48 -30.37 -14.59
CA GLU A 182 -16.61 -31.18 -15.11
C GLU A 182 -17.78 -31.20 -14.13
N ALA A 183 -17.55 -31.03 -12.82
CA ALA A 183 -18.57 -30.98 -11.79
C ALA A 183 -19.23 -29.60 -11.62
N LEU A 184 -18.66 -28.52 -12.16
CA LEU A 184 -19.21 -27.15 -12.02
C LEU A 184 -20.68 -27.01 -12.41
N PRO A 185 -21.18 -27.68 -13.51
CA PRO A 185 -22.60 -27.62 -13.85
C PRO A 185 -23.55 -28.21 -12.81
N GLN A 186 -23.06 -29.02 -11.87
CA GLN A 186 -23.82 -29.54 -10.74
C GLN A 186 -23.65 -28.70 -9.49
N ILE A 187 -22.42 -28.23 -9.22
CA ILE A 187 -22.05 -27.52 -7.98
C ILE A 187 -22.58 -26.09 -7.99
N LEU A 188 -22.36 -25.32 -9.06
CA LEU A 188 -22.73 -23.89 -9.06
C LEU A 188 -24.23 -23.66 -8.98
N PRO A 189 -25.11 -24.41 -9.71
CA PRO A 189 -26.55 -24.31 -9.52
C PRO A 189 -27.01 -24.73 -8.12
N LEU A 190 -26.39 -25.76 -7.54
CA LEU A 190 -26.66 -26.16 -6.16
C LEU A 190 -26.38 -25.04 -5.19
N LEU A 191 -25.19 -24.41 -5.26
CA LEU A 191 -24.81 -23.30 -4.39
C LEU A 191 -25.77 -22.12 -4.52
N TYR A 192 -26.19 -21.78 -5.76
CA TYR A 192 -27.19 -20.74 -5.99
C TYR A 192 -28.53 -21.08 -5.33
N SER A 193 -29.04 -22.30 -5.56
CA SER A 193 -30.30 -22.79 -4.98
C SER A 193 -30.27 -22.79 -3.45
N LEU A 194 -29.14 -23.19 -2.85
CA LEU A 194 -28.97 -23.17 -1.39
C LEU A 194 -28.98 -21.74 -0.84
N VAL A 195 -28.31 -20.78 -1.49
CA VAL A 195 -28.38 -19.37 -1.10
C VAL A 195 -29.83 -18.89 -1.11
N GLU A 196 -30.53 -19.06 -2.24
CA GLU A 196 -31.90 -18.56 -2.41
C GLU A 196 -32.86 -19.21 -1.39
N LYS A 197 -32.87 -20.54 -1.28
CA LYS A 197 -33.73 -21.30 -0.36
C LYS A 197 -33.51 -20.89 1.10
N HIS A 198 -32.25 -20.89 1.56
CA HIS A 198 -31.96 -20.66 2.97
C HIS A 198 -32.00 -19.19 3.34
N PHE A 199 -31.74 -18.27 2.41
CA PHE A 199 -31.92 -16.85 2.63
C PHE A 199 -33.40 -16.49 2.82
N VAL A 200 -34.30 -16.99 1.94
CA VAL A 200 -35.75 -16.77 2.07
C VAL A 200 -36.27 -17.42 3.35
N ALA A 201 -35.80 -18.61 3.69
CA ALA A 201 -36.16 -19.30 4.94
C ALA A 201 -35.70 -18.51 6.17
N ALA A 202 -34.48 -17.97 6.19
CA ALA A 202 -33.96 -17.16 7.29
C ALA A 202 -34.85 -15.92 7.55
N LEU A 203 -35.26 -15.23 6.51
CA LEU A 203 -36.17 -14.07 6.61
C LEU A 203 -37.56 -14.48 7.11
N SER A 204 -38.10 -15.61 6.61
CA SER A 204 -39.39 -16.15 7.03
C SER A 204 -39.38 -16.54 8.50
N GLU A 205 -38.37 -17.28 8.96
CA GLU A 205 -38.28 -17.73 10.34
C GLU A 205 -38.00 -16.58 11.32
N HIS A 206 -37.22 -15.57 10.88
CA HIS A 206 -37.03 -14.34 11.63
C HIS A 206 -38.37 -13.60 11.85
N THR A 207 -39.19 -13.53 10.80
CA THR A 207 -40.54 -12.89 10.88
C THR A 207 -41.48 -13.66 11.80
N LYS A 208 -41.36 -15.00 11.86
CA LYS A 208 -42.10 -15.86 12.76
C LYS A 208 -41.55 -15.91 14.19
N GLN A 209 -40.51 -15.15 14.47
CA GLN A 209 -39.79 -15.14 15.76
C GLN A 209 -39.13 -16.48 16.15
N GLN A 210 -38.88 -17.37 15.21
CA GLN A 210 -38.18 -18.63 15.40
C GLN A 210 -36.66 -18.41 15.27
N MET A 211 -36.07 -17.72 16.23
CA MET A 211 -34.68 -17.20 16.13
C MET A 211 -33.64 -18.31 15.99
N GLU A 212 -33.81 -19.47 16.65
CA GLU A 212 -32.83 -20.57 16.55
C GLU A 212 -32.83 -21.20 15.14
N LEU A 213 -34.01 -21.39 14.55
CA LEU A 213 -34.10 -21.90 13.19
C LEU A 213 -33.58 -20.89 12.16
N ALA A 214 -33.87 -19.60 12.37
CA ALA A 214 -33.33 -18.52 11.57
C ALA A 214 -31.78 -18.51 11.61
N LYS A 215 -31.16 -18.69 12.78
CA LYS A 215 -29.69 -18.80 12.93
C LYS A 215 -29.10 -19.95 12.11
N HIS A 216 -29.75 -21.13 12.10
CA HIS A 216 -29.27 -22.25 11.28
C HIS A 216 -29.31 -21.90 9.79
N HIS A 217 -30.34 -21.24 9.32
CA HIS A 217 -30.43 -20.78 7.93
C HIS A 217 -29.37 -19.73 7.61
N VAL A 218 -29.14 -18.77 8.53
CA VAL A 218 -28.04 -17.77 8.38
C VAL A 218 -26.67 -18.47 8.33
N GLY A 219 -26.43 -19.45 9.21
CA GLY A 219 -25.21 -20.25 9.21
C GLY A 219 -25.00 -20.98 7.87
N THR A 220 -26.09 -21.53 7.32
CA THR A 220 -26.05 -22.18 6.00
C THR A 220 -25.70 -21.20 4.90
N VAL A 221 -26.38 -20.04 4.81
CA VAL A 221 -26.05 -19.02 3.79
C VAL A 221 -24.61 -18.58 3.89
N THR A 222 -24.11 -18.39 5.13
CA THR A 222 -22.70 -18.05 5.38
C THR A 222 -21.73 -19.14 4.86
N ALA A 223 -22.03 -20.43 5.11
CA ALA A 223 -21.23 -21.53 4.61
C ALA A 223 -21.25 -21.61 3.08
N VAL A 224 -22.42 -21.42 2.47
CA VAL A 224 -22.58 -21.39 1.01
C VAL A 224 -21.81 -20.24 0.38
N LEU A 225 -21.87 -19.02 0.94
CA LEU A 225 -21.10 -17.88 0.43
C LEU A 225 -19.58 -18.12 0.52
N ASN A 226 -19.11 -18.75 1.60
CA ASN A 226 -17.71 -19.15 1.69
C ASN A 226 -17.33 -20.18 0.62
N ALA A 227 -18.20 -21.14 0.29
CA ALA A 227 -17.99 -22.06 -0.80
C ALA A 227 -17.97 -21.33 -2.15
N ILE A 228 -18.92 -20.43 -2.41
CA ILE A 228 -18.96 -19.60 -3.63
C ILE A 228 -17.64 -18.82 -3.79
N ASN A 229 -17.12 -18.23 -2.72
CA ASN A 229 -15.85 -17.51 -2.76
C ASN A 229 -14.67 -18.42 -3.14
N ALA A 230 -14.62 -19.65 -2.65
CA ALA A 230 -13.61 -20.62 -3.04
C ALA A 230 -13.68 -21.01 -4.53
N TYR A 231 -14.88 -21.13 -5.10
CA TYR A 231 -15.05 -21.35 -6.53
C TYR A 231 -14.78 -20.08 -7.37
N ALA A 232 -15.09 -18.89 -6.86
CA ALA A 232 -14.85 -17.62 -7.55
C ALA A 232 -13.36 -17.38 -7.86
N GLU A 233 -12.45 -17.98 -7.08
CA GLU A 233 -11.00 -17.84 -7.30
C GLU A 233 -10.53 -18.50 -8.61
N TRP A 234 -11.19 -19.57 -9.09
CA TRP A 234 -10.70 -20.36 -10.22
C TRP A 234 -11.75 -20.71 -11.28
N ALA A 235 -13.04 -20.88 -10.92
CA ALA A 235 -14.09 -21.22 -11.88
C ALA A 235 -14.23 -20.12 -12.96
N PRO A 236 -14.63 -20.46 -14.21
CA PRO A 236 -14.86 -19.45 -15.23
C PRO A 236 -15.89 -18.40 -14.79
N VAL A 237 -15.60 -17.12 -14.99
CA VAL A 237 -16.53 -16.04 -14.63
C VAL A 237 -17.83 -16.13 -15.41
N THR A 238 -17.77 -16.64 -16.64
CA THR A 238 -18.93 -16.92 -17.49
C THR A 238 -19.88 -17.94 -16.88
N ASP A 239 -19.33 -18.97 -16.22
CA ASP A 239 -20.14 -19.98 -15.51
C ASP A 239 -20.74 -19.39 -14.23
N LEU A 240 -19.99 -18.58 -13.46
CA LEU A 240 -20.53 -17.87 -12.31
C LEU A 240 -21.72 -16.97 -12.68
N ALA A 241 -21.63 -16.30 -13.83
CA ALA A 241 -22.71 -15.47 -14.38
C ALA A 241 -23.89 -16.33 -14.85
N LYS A 242 -23.60 -17.38 -15.64
CA LYS A 242 -24.59 -18.30 -16.21
C LYS A 242 -25.49 -18.94 -15.15
N TYR A 243 -24.90 -19.33 -14.02
CA TYR A 243 -25.63 -19.97 -12.93
C TYR A 243 -26.17 -19.00 -11.87
N GLY A 244 -26.19 -17.68 -12.17
CA GLY A 244 -26.87 -16.66 -11.36
C GLY A 244 -26.11 -16.21 -10.10
N LEU A 245 -24.89 -16.67 -9.86
CA LEU A 245 -24.13 -16.35 -8.62
C LEU A 245 -23.81 -14.86 -8.48
N ILE A 246 -23.57 -14.16 -9.59
CA ILE A 246 -23.37 -12.71 -9.60
C ILE A 246 -24.62 -11.99 -9.08
N HIS A 247 -25.80 -12.41 -9.55
CA HIS A 247 -27.06 -11.84 -9.11
C HIS A 247 -27.36 -12.19 -7.64
N GLY A 248 -27.19 -13.45 -7.26
CA GLY A 248 -27.39 -13.92 -5.89
C GLY A 248 -26.52 -13.19 -4.86
N CYS A 249 -25.21 -13.10 -5.12
CA CYS A 249 -24.31 -12.33 -4.25
C CYS A 249 -24.63 -10.83 -4.28
N GLY A 250 -25.06 -10.28 -5.42
CA GLY A 250 -25.44 -8.87 -5.55
C GLY A 250 -26.63 -8.50 -4.67
N SER A 251 -27.66 -9.34 -4.62
CA SER A 251 -28.83 -9.13 -3.76
C SER A 251 -28.53 -9.20 -2.27
N LEU A 252 -27.49 -9.92 -1.86
CA LEU A 252 -27.08 -10.05 -0.46
C LEU A 252 -26.23 -8.89 0.06
N LEU A 253 -25.74 -8.00 -0.80
CA LEU A 253 -24.95 -6.81 -0.39
C LEU A 253 -25.71 -5.86 0.52
N SER A 254 -27.04 -5.83 0.42
CA SER A 254 -27.91 -4.99 1.26
C SER A 254 -28.18 -5.55 2.67
N TYR A 255 -27.71 -6.78 2.97
CA TYR A 255 -27.98 -7.44 4.25
C TYR A 255 -26.72 -7.54 5.10
N SER A 256 -26.77 -6.98 6.32
CA SER A 256 -25.63 -6.85 7.24
C SER A 256 -24.88 -8.16 7.48
N ASP A 257 -25.60 -9.28 7.61
CA ASP A 257 -25.04 -10.59 7.96
C ASP A 257 -24.22 -11.21 6.80
N PHE A 258 -24.52 -10.82 5.55
CA PHE A 258 -23.97 -11.45 4.35
C PHE A 258 -23.12 -10.51 3.49
N ARG A 259 -23.26 -9.19 3.69
CA ARG A 259 -22.67 -8.17 2.80
C ARG A 259 -21.15 -8.28 2.65
N LEU A 260 -20.42 -8.61 3.73
CA LEU A 260 -18.96 -8.72 3.68
C LEU A 260 -18.51 -9.92 2.82
N LEU A 261 -19.15 -11.10 2.99
CA LEU A 261 -18.83 -12.29 2.20
C LEU A 261 -19.23 -12.10 0.73
N SER A 262 -20.37 -11.44 0.48
CA SER A 262 -20.79 -11.12 -0.88
C SER A 262 -19.87 -10.10 -1.54
N CYS A 263 -19.38 -9.11 -0.78
CA CYS A 263 -18.40 -8.15 -1.29
C CYS A 263 -17.04 -8.82 -1.60
N GLU A 264 -16.60 -9.77 -0.76
CA GLU A 264 -15.38 -10.55 -1.03
C GLU A 264 -15.51 -11.36 -2.34
N PHE A 265 -16.70 -11.92 -2.65
CA PHE A 265 -16.98 -12.52 -3.95
C PHE A 265 -16.69 -11.56 -5.10
N PHE A 266 -17.25 -10.36 -5.05
CA PHE A 266 -17.02 -9.36 -6.10
C PHE A 266 -15.55 -8.96 -6.20
N LYS A 267 -14.87 -8.78 -5.08
CA LYS A 267 -13.44 -8.48 -5.05
C LYS A 267 -12.61 -9.57 -5.72
N ILE A 268 -12.87 -10.84 -5.40
CA ILE A 268 -12.19 -12.00 -6.01
C ILE A 268 -12.42 -12.01 -7.52
N VAL A 269 -13.68 -11.90 -7.97
CA VAL A 269 -14.01 -11.93 -9.39
C VAL A 269 -13.42 -10.75 -10.14
N CYS A 270 -13.42 -9.55 -9.56
CA CYS A 270 -12.84 -8.35 -10.17
C CYS A 270 -11.31 -8.43 -10.34
N GLN A 271 -10.62 -9.23 -9.54
CA GLN A 271 -9.18 -9.48 -9.68
C GLN A 271 -8.83 -10.47 -10.83
N ARG A 272 -9.85 -11.16 -11.36
CA ARG A 272 -9.64 -12.12 -12.46
C ARG A 272 -9.22 -11.42 -13.73
N LYS A 273 -8.33 -12.06 -14.48
CA LYS A 273 -7.86 -11.55 -15.76
C LYS A 273 -8.84 -11.89 -16.86
N ARG A 274 -9.02 -10.96 -17.81
CA ARG A 274 -9.80 -11.17 -19.03
C ARG A 274 -9.22 -12.34 -19.82
N PRO A 275 -10.03 -13.32 -20.25
CA PRO A 275 -9.55 -14.39 -21.11
C PRO A 275 -9.13 -13.87 -22.50
N ALA A 276 -8.25 -14.61 -23.17
CA ALA A 276 -7.74 -14.24 -24.48
C ALA A 276 -8.50 -14.89 -25.66
N ASP A 277 -9.51 -15.70 -25.36
CA ASP A 277 -10.18 -16.61 -26.29
C ASP A 277 -11.69 -16.29 -26.52
N VAL A 278 -12.43 -17.25 -27.04
CA VAL A 278 -13.82 -17.12 -27.52
C VAL A 278 -14.83 -16.63 -26.46
N ALA A 279 -14.56 -16.82 -25.18
CA ALA A 279 -15.45 -16.41 -24.07
C ALA A 279 -15.39 -14.91 -23.72
N VAL A 280 -14.67 -14.10 -24.49
CA VAL A 280 -14.44 -12.66 -24.20
C VAL A 280 -15.74 -11.87 -24.11
N CYS A 281 -16.68 -12.07 -25.00
CA CYS A 281 -17.95 -11.31 -25.01
C CYS A 281 -18.81 -11.63 -23.79
N GLU A 282 -18.90 -12.89 -23.40
CA GLU A 282 -19.66 -13.31 -22.21
C GLU A 282 -18.98 -12.83 -20.93
N TYR A 283 -17.66 -12.87 -20.89
CA TYR A 283 -16.88 -12.32 -19.79
C TYR A 283 -17.09 -10.81 -19.64
N ASP A 284 -17.02 -10.06 -20.73
CA ASP A 284 -17.21 -8.62 -20.71
C ASP A 284 -18.64 -8.23 -20.30
N ALA A 285 -19.65 -9.03 -20.71
CA ALA A 285 -21.02 -8.86 -20.27
C ALA A 285 -21.18 -9.13 -18.76
N ALA A 286 -20.56 -10.20 -18.24
CA ALA A 286 -20.55 -10.50 -16.81
C ALA A 286 -19.88 -9.37 -16.00
N MET A 287 -18.71 -8.89 -16.46
CA MET A 287 -18.01 -7.77 -15.81
C MET A 287 -18.80 -6.45 -15.89
N SER A 288 -19.55 -6.21 -16.95
CA SER A 288 -20.46 -5.05 -17.03
C SER A 288 -21.58 -5.11 -16.01
N ASN A 289 -22.15 -6.29 -15.75
CA ASN A 289 -23.14 -6.48 -14.70
C ASN A 289 -22.53 -6.25 -13.30
N ILE A 290 -21.33 -6.78 -13.05
CA ILE A 290 -20.59 -6.57 -11.81
C ILE A 290 -20.31 -5.07 -11.62
N PHE A 291 -19.86 -4.38 -12.67
CA PHE A 291 -19.65 -2.93 -12.65
C PHE A 291 -20.91 -2.20 -12.16
N GLN A 292 -22.07 -2.53 -12.73
CA GLN A 292 -23.33 -1.86 -12.36
C GLN A 292 -23.70 -2.08 -10.89
N VAL A 293 -23.54 -3.32 -10.40
CA VAL A 293 -23.81 -3.67 -8.99
C VAL A 293 -22.86 -2.89 -8.07
N LEU A 294 -21.56 -2.91 -8.36
CA LEU A 294 -20.56 -2.24 -7.53
C LEU A 294 -20.71 -0.72 -7.54
N MET A 295 -21.02 -0.11 -8.70
CA MET A 295 -21.23 1.33 -8.78
C MET A 295 -22.46 1.80 -7.97
N ASN A 296 -23.54 1.04 -7.98
CA ASN A 296 -24.74 1.37 -7.20
C ASN A 296 -24.46 1.31 -5.70
N ILE A 297 -23.91 0.20 -5.21
CA ILE A 297 -23.64 0.03 -3.77
C ILE A 297 -22.54 1.00 -3.27
N SER A 298 -21.53 1.27 -4.10
CA SER A 298 -20.50 2.25 -3.83
C SER A 298 -21.08 3.65 -3.71
N GLN A 299 -21.99 4.05 -4.61
CA GLN A 299 -22.67 5.34 -4.56
C GLN A 299 -23.53 5.49 -3.30
N GLU A 300 -24.24 4.44 -2.89
CA GLU A 300 -25.01 4.44 -1.66
C GLU A 300 -24.12 4.67 -0.44
N PHE A 301 -23.02 3.93 -0.33
CA PHE A 301 -22.06 4.07 0.75
C PHE A 301 -21.41 5.47 0.79
N LEU A 302 -20.92 5.97 -0.36
CA LEU A 302 -20.30 7.30 -0.45
C LEU A 302 -21.28 8.41 -0.10
N THR A 303 -22.54 8.30 -0.56
CA THR A 303 -23.59 9.26 -0.25
C THR A 303 -23.91 9.27 1.26
N LYS A 304 -24.08 8.09 1.87
CA LYS A 304 -24.30 7.95 3.32
C LYS A 304 -23.13 8.52 4.12
N SER A 305 -21.91 8.18 3.74
CA SER A 305 -20.68 8.66 4.39
C SER A 305 -20.54 10.18 4.34
N ARG A 306 -20.92 10.80 3.22
CA ARG A 306 -20.86 12.25 3.04
C ARG A 306 -21.97 12.98 3.83
N MET A 307 -23.19 12.44 3.81
CA MET A 307 -24.34 13.07 4.46
C MET A 307 -24.31 12.92 5.99
N GLN A 308 -23.87 11.78 6.48
CA GLN A 308 -23.91 11.43 7.89
C GLN A 308 -22.61 10.71 8.35
N PRO A 309 -21.46 11.40 8.36
CA PRO A 309 -20.18 10.76 8.68
C PRO A 309 -20.14 10.15 10.09
N MET A 310 -20.89 10.71 11.04
CA MET A 310 -20.99 10.19 12.42
C MET A 310 -21.95 9.00 12.58
N ALA A 311 -22.77 8.69 11.59
CA ALA A 311 -23.68 7.55 11.63
C ALA A 311 -23.09 6.27 11.05
N ILE A 312 -21.84 6.30 10.56
CA ILE A 312 -21.14 5.15 10.05
C ILE A 312 -20.45 4.44 11.22
N ASP A 313 -20.97 3.27 11.57
CA ASP A 313 -20.33 2.38 12.54
C ASP A 313 -19.13 1.63 11.93
N GLU A 314 -18.39 0.90 12.75
CA GLU A 314 -17.20 0.17 12.29
C GLU A 314 -17.53 -0.95 11.29
N SER A 315 -18.68 -1.62 11.43
CA SER A 315 -19.14 -2.65 10.48
C SER A 315 -19.49 -2.07 9.12
N GLU A 316 -20.11 -0.90 9.09
CA GLU A 316 -20.39 -0.17 7.85
C GLU A 316 -19.11 0.32 7.18
N TYR A 317 -18.16 0.77 8.00
CA TYR A 317 -16.85 1.19 7.51
C TYR A 317 -16.06 0.02 6.91
N GLU A 318 -16.02 -1.14 7.57
CA GLU A 318 -15.39 -2.35 7.06
C GLU A 318 -16.01 -2.77 5.72
N PHE A 319 -17.33 -2.68 5.60
CA PHE A 319 -18.03 -2.91 4.35
C PHE A 319 -17.61 -1.90 3.26
N GLY A 320 -17.53 -0.61 3.59
CA GLY A 320 -17.05 0.43 2.69
C GLY A 320 -15.64 0.19 2.17
N VAL A 321 -14.73 -0.29 3.02
CA VAL A 321 -13.37 -0.70 2.63
C VAL A 321 -13.42 -1.86 1.63
N CYS A 322 -14.25 -2.88 1.91
CA CYS A 322 -14.40 -4.04 1.03
C CYS A 322 -14.97 -3.65 -0.35
N ILE A 323 -15.96 -2.76 -0.40
CA ILE A 323 -16.49 -2.20 -1.66
C ILE A 323 -15.39 -1.45 -2.41
N CYS A 324 -14.65 -0.57 -1.74
CA CYS A 324 -13.57 0.20 -2.35
C CYS A 324 -12.51 -0.72 -2.96
N GLU A 325 -12.11 -1.79 -2.25
CA GLU A 325 -11.17 -2.79 -2.75
C GLU A 325 -11.69 -3.50 -4.01
N ALA A 326 -12.98 -3.86 -4.05
CA ALA A 326 -13.60 -4.49 -5.21
C ALA A 326 -13.65 -3.53 -6.43
N VAL A 327 -14.00 -2.27 -6.21
CA VAL A 327 -14.02 -1.21 -7.24
C VAL A 327 -12.62 -0.93 -7.77
N VAL A 328 -11.62 -0.85 -6.89
CA VAL A 328 -10.19 -0.71 -7.27
C VAL A 328 -9.71 -1.91 -8.07
N ALA A 329 -10.07 -3.12 -7.66
CA ALA A 329 -9.72 -4.35 -8.38
C ALA A 329 -10.33 -4.37 -9.80
N LEU A 330 -11.60 -3.97 -9.92
CA LEU A 330 -12.29 -3.84 -11.21
C LEU A 330 -11.56 -2.84 -12.12
N GLY A 331 -11.26 -1.64 -11.62
CA GLY A 331 -10.56 -0.60 -12.37
C GLY A 331 -9.12 -0.97 -12.74
N SER A 332 -8.46 -1.82 -11.94
CA SER A 332 -7.08 -2.23 -12.19
C SER A 332 -6.95 -3.40 -13.17
N SER A 333 -7.93 -4.32 -13.20
CA SER A 333 -7.83 -5.58 -13.95
C SER A 333 -8.81 -5.67 -15.12
N ASN A 334 -9.90 -4.91 -15.10
CA ASN A 334 -11.01 -5.01 -16.05
C ASN A 334 -11.46 -3.64 -16.57
N MET A 335 -10.52 -2.77 -16.90
CA MET A 335 -10.77 -1.40 -17.38
C MET A 335 -11.65 -1.34 -18.64
N GLN A 336 -11.62 -2.38 -19.47
CA GLN A 336 -12.43 -2.46 -20.70
C GLN A 336 -13.94 -2.36 -20.42
N CYS A 337 -14.44 -2.89 -19.31
CA CYS A 337 -15.85 -2.78 -18.98
C CYS A 337 -16.28 -1.37 -18.53
N ILE A 338 -15.31 -0.56 -18.11
CA ILE A 338 -15.49 0.84 -17.70
C ILE A 338 -15.48 1.75 -18.92
N LEU A 339 -14.59 1.49 -19.88
CA LEU A 339 -14.38 2.28 -21.10
C LEU A 339 -15.45 2.05 -22.19
N VAL A 340 -16.56 1.38 -21.86
CA VAL A 340 -17.65 1.13 -22.83
C VAL A 340 -18.25 2.45 -23.35
N ASP A 341 -18.44 3.43 -22.45
CA ASP A 341 -18.87 4.76 -22.81
C ASP A 341 -18.30 5.83 -21.87
N GLY A 342 -18.33 7.10 -22.32
CA GLY A 342 -17.75 8.21 -21.58
C GLY A 342 -18.48 8.54 -20.27
N ALA A 343 -19.80 8.36 -20.22
CA ALA A 343 -20.59 8.64 -19.02
C ALA A 343 -20.24 7.63 -17.91
N ARG A 344 -20.13 6.35 -18.27
CA ARG A 344 -19.72 5.27 -17.38
C ARG A 344 -18.30 5.50 -16.83
N THR A 345 -17.37 5.87 -17.70
CA THR A 345 -15.99 6.19 -17.34
C THR A 345 -15.93 7.38 -16.37
N SER A 346 -16.62 8.47 -16.69
CA SER A 346 -16.66 9.67 -15.83
C SER A 346 -17.28 9.37 -14.45
N HIS A 347 -18.37 8.61 -14.41
CA HIS A 347 -19.01 8.21 -13.16
C HIS A 347 -18.07 7.36 -12.28
N PHE A 348 -17.36 6.41 -12.88
CA PHE A 348 -16.36 5.60 -12.17
C PHE A 348 -15.24 6.47 -11.61
N LEU A 349 -14.64 7.35 -12.43
CA LEU A 349 -13.55 8.21 -11.98
C LEU A 349 -14.01 9.18 -10.88
N GLN A 350 -15.25 9.66 -10.95
CA GLN A 350 -15.83 10.50 -9.90
C GLN A 350 -15.93 9.75 -8.56
N GLN A 351 -16.41 8.51 -8.54
CA GLN A 351 -16.45 7.71 -7.31
C GLN A 351 -15.04 7.40 -6.78
N MET A 352 -14.07 7.09 -7.68
CA MET A 352 -12.68 6.92 -7.28
C MET A 352 -12.08 8.18 -6.66
N LEU A 353 -12.46 9.36 -7.16
CA LEU A 353 -12.05 10.64 -6.57
C LEU A 353 -12.71 10.88 -5.22
N GLU A 354 -13.99 10.52 -5.03
CA GLU A 354 -14.69 10.61 -3.75
C GLU A 354 -14.05 9.68 -2.71
N TYR A 355 -13.64 8.46 -3.06
CA TYR A 355 -12.84 7.59 -2.18
C TYR A 355 -11.49 8.21 -1.85
N TYR A 356 -10.83 8.88 -2.80
CA TYR A 356 -9.56 9.55 -2.55
C TYR A 356 -9.69 10.72 -1.57
N GLN A 357 -10.79 11.46 -1.65
CA GLN A 357 -11.13 12.55 -0.74
C GLN A 357 -11.68 12.09 0.60
N HIS A 358 -12.03 10.80 0.74
CA HIS A 358 -12.72 10.28 1.92
C HIS A 358 -11.91 10.55 3.19
N TYR A 359 -12.59 10.92 4.29
CA TYR A 359 -11.91 11.29 5.54
C TYR A 359 -11.18 10.12 6.22
N ARG A 360 -11.64 8.86 6.05
CA ARG A 360 -10.96 7.66 6.58
C ARG A 360 -9.77 7.27 5.69
N ILE A 361 -8.65 6.95 6.36
CA ILE A 361 -7.38 6.73 5.66
C ILE A 361 -7.35 5.45 4.82
N ALA A 362 -8.03 4.37 5.25
CA ALA A 362 -7.99 3.11 4.51
C ALA A 362 -8.66 3.24 3.13
N LEU A 363 -9.80 3.93 3.03
CA LEU A 363 -10.50 4.20 1.76
C LEU A 363 -9.65 5.08 0.83
N HIS A 364 -9.09 6.16 1.39
CA HIS A 364 -8.15 7.01 0.67
C HIS A 364 -6.96 6.23 0.12
N PHE A 365 -6.36 5.36 0.94
CA PHE A 365 -5.17 4.60 0.55
C PHE A 365 -5.44 3.60 -0.57
N GLN A 366 -6.58 2.91 -0.56
CA GLN A 366 -6.99 2.03 -1.65
C GLN A 366 -7.15 2.81 -2.97
N SER A 367 -7.81 3.97 -2.92
CA SER A 367 -7.95 4.84 -4.08
C SER A 367 -6.60 5.42 -4.55
N LEU A 368 -5.67 5.76 -3.65
CA LEU A 368 -4.30 6.18 -4.00
C LEU A 368 -3.59 5.12 -4.85
N LEU A 369 -3.72 3.83 -4.49
CA LEU A 369 -3.12 2.74 -5.27
C LEU A 369 -3.69 2.67 -6.69
N PHE A 370 -5.01 2.86 -6.84
CA PHE A 370 -5.65 2.95 -8.16
C PHE A 370 -5.08 4.10 -8.99
N TRP A 371 -5.04 5.33 -8.45
CA TRP A 371 -4.55 6.50 -9.18
C TRP A 371 -3.09 6.36 -9.60
N LEU A 372 -2.25 5.76 -8.76
CA LEU A 372 -0.86 5.44 -9.10
C LEU A 372 -0.75 4.47 -10.28
N VAL A 373 -1.63 3.46 -10.34
CA VAL A 373 -1.62 2.48 -11.45
C VAL A 373 -2.07 3.13 -12.77
N VAL A 374 -3.12 3.96 -12.70
CA VAL A 374 -3.72 4.59 -13.90
C VAL A 374 -2.83 5.69 -14.46
N LEU A 375 -2.24 6.54 -13.60
CA LEU A 375 -1.46 7.69 -14.03
C LEU A 375 0.00 7.36 -14.38
N ARG A 376 0.58 6.26 -13.85
CA ARG A 376 1.91 5.84 -14.26
C ARG A 376 1.91 5.41 -15.73
N GLU A 377 2.59 6.16 -16.56
CA GLU A 377 2.91 5.68 -17.91
C GLU A 377 3.76 4.41 -17.81
N PRO A 378 3.59 3.43 -18.73
CA PRO A 378 4.51 2.31 -18.82
C PRO A 378 5.90 2.89 -19.03
N SER A 379 6.78 2.71 -18.06
CA SER A 379 8.17 3.13 -18.15
C SER A 379 8.72 2.63 -19.48
N LYS A 380 9.24 3.53 -20.30
CA LYS A 380 10.17 3.20 -21.38
C LYS A 380 11.41 2.63 -20.69
N VAL A 381 11.36 1.36 -20.32
CA VAL A 381 12.54 0.61 -19.93
C VAL A 381 13.42 0.66 -21.16
N LYS A 382 14.41 1.53 -21.12
CA LYS A 382 15.55 1.45 -22.03
C LYS A 382 16.10 0.05 -21.80
N SER A 383 15.77 -0.87 -22.71
CA SER A 383 16.49 -2.11 -22.85
C SER A 383 17.93 -1.70 -23.09
N VAL A 384 18.76 -1.82 -22.06
CA VAL A 384 20.20 -1.85 -22.22
C VAL A 384 20.45 -3.13 -23.02
N ALA A 385 20.47 -2.98 -24.35
CA ALA A 385 20.91 -3.99 -25.26
C ALA A 385 22.36 -4.28 -24.86
N ARG A 386 22.59 -5.41 -24.20
CA ARG A 386 23.91 -6.00 -24.14
C ARG A 386 24.33 -6.23 -25.58
N VAL A 387 25.31 -5.47 -26.00
CA VAL A 387 26.07 -5.71 -27.21
C VAL A 387 26.81 -7.03 -27.02
N SER A 388 26.23 -8.11 -27.53
CA SER A 388 26.95 -9.28 -27.96
C SER A 388 26.74 -9.37 -29.45
N GLY A 389 27.83 -9.10 -30.18
CA GLY A 389 27.83 -9.20 -31.63
C GLY A 389 27.51 -10.64 -32.07
N ASP A 390 26.56 -10.76 -32.96
CA ASP A 390 26.62 -11.74 -34.04
C ASP A 390 25.76 -11.24 -35.20
N THR A 391 26.42 -11.19 -36.35
CA THR A 391 25.90 -10.78 -37.65
C THR A 391 25.11 -11.92 -38.26
N SER A 392 23.85 -11.68 -38.67
CA SER A 392 23.25 -12.25 -39.89
C SER A 392 21.91 -11.58 -40.23
N PRO A 393 21.60 -11.40 -41.53
CA PRO A 393 20.55 -10.52 -41.98
C PRO A 393 19.23 -11.25 -42.33
N ALA A 394 18.20 -10.44 -42.44
CA ALA A 394 16.94 -10.67 -43.10
C ALA A 394 15.77 -11.24 -42.28
N GLY A 395 14.73 -10.40 -42.20
CA GLY A 395 13.41 -10.82 -41.74
C GLY A 395 12.54 -9.64 -41.30
N ASN A 396 12.00 -8.91 -42.29
CA ASN A 396 10.85 -8.04 -42.14
C ASN A 396 9.72 -8.81 -41.40
N LEU A 397 9.26 -8.39 -40.24
CA LEU A 397 7.86 -8.65 -39.80
C LEU A 397 7.53 -7.93 -38.48
N GLY A 398 6.43 -7.18 -38.51
CA GLY A 398 5.54 -7.12 -37.37
C GLY A 398 5.72 -5.91 -36.45
N SER A 399 4.87 -4.92 -36.67
CA SER A 399 4.49 -3.94 -35.67
C SER A 399 4.35 -4.63 -34.31
N VAL A 400 5.21 -4.27 -33.36
CA VAL A 400 5.04 -4.67 -31.94
C VAL A 400 3.68 -4.15 -31.48
N GLY A 401 2.71 -5.04 -31.34
CA GLY A 401 1.38 -4.72 -30.86
C GLY A 401 1.50 -4.09 -29.45
N VAL A 402 1.11 -2.83 -29.32
CA VAL A 402 0.91 -2.18 -28.03
C VAL A 402 -0.03 -3.07 -27.22
N SER A 403 0.35 -3.49 -26.01
CA SER A 403 -0.46 -4.38 -25.18
C SER A 403 -1.86 -3.77 -24.96
N SER A 404 -2.90 -4.59 -24.87
CA SER A 404 -4.28 -4.12 -24.66
C SER A 404 -4.40 -3.20 -23.46
N THR A 405 -3.66 -3.48 -22.39
CA THR A 405 -3.59 -2.68 -21.16
C THR A 405 -3.03 -1.26 -21.37
N GLU A 406 -2.13 -1.06 -22.31
CA GLU A 406 -1.60 0.28 -22.64
C GLU A 406 -2.61 1.13 -23.42
N LYS A 407 -3.39 0.49 -24.31
CA LYS A 407 -4.49 1.17 -25.03
C LYS A 407 -5.60 1.59 -24.07
N GLU A 408 -5.93 0.74 -23.10
CA GLU A 408 -6.93 1.02 -22.09
C GLU A 408 -6.53 2.18 -21.18
N LYS A 409 -5.29 2.23 -20.69
CA LYS A 409 -4.78 3.35 -19.91
C LYS A 409 -4.80 4.69 -20.67
N LYS A 410 -4.44 4.69 -21.94
CA LYS A 410 -4.56 5.88 -22.79
C LYS A 410 -6.02 6.29 -22.98
N GLY A 411 -6.95 5.34 -23.08
CA GLY A 411 -8.38 5.59 -23.13
C GLY A 411 -8.88 6.33 -21.88
N VAL A 412 -8.50 5.86 -20.67
CA VAL A 412 -8.90 6.49 -19.40
C VAL A 412 -8.33 7.90 -19.25
N SER A 413 -7.09 8.14 -19.67
CA SER A 413 -6.43 9.44 -19.49
C SER A 413 -7.15 10.59 -20.19
N LEU A 414 -7.97 10.30 -21.22
CA LEU A 414 -8.79 11.30 -21.91
C LEU A 414 -9.93 11.85 -21.03
N PHE A 415 -10.35 11.10 -20.02
CA PHE A 415 -11.44 11.48 -19.10
C PHE A 415 -10.93 12.09 -17.80
N ILE A 416 -9.62 12.15 -17.58
CA ILE A 416 -9.04 12.76 -16.38
C ILE A 416 -8.87 14.24 -16.64
N THR A 417 -9.76 15.04 -16.05
CA THR A 417 -9.78 16.51 -16.20
C THR A 417 -8.73 17.18 -15.32
N ASP A 418 -8.41 18.42 -15.61
CA ASP A 418 -7.50 19.25 -14.82
C ASP A 418 -8.00 19.45 -13.38
N GLU A 419 -9.32 19.44 -13.17
CA GLU A 419 -9.95 19.49 -11.86
C GLU A 419 -9.65 18.23 -11.03
N ILE A 420 -9.67 17.05 -11.66
CA ILE A 420 -9.28 15.78 -11.01
C ILE A 420 -7.81 15.85 -10.57
N TYR A 421 -6.91 16.28 -11.45
CA TYR A 421 -5.49 16.45 -11.10
C TYR A 421 -5.29 17.43 -9.95
N SER A 422 -5.97 18.58 -9.97
CA SER A 422 -5.91 19.57 -8.89
C SER A 422 -6.40 19.00 -7.56
N THR A 423 -7.50 18.26 -7.59
CA THR A 423 -8.06 17.61 -6.38
C THR A 423 -7.12 16.55 -5.81
N LEU A 424 -6.54 15.72 -6.68
CA LEU A 424 -5.55 14.71 -6.27
C LEU A 424 -4.33 15.34 -5.59
N LEU A 425 -3.83 16.44 -6.13
CA LEU A 425 -2.70 17.19 -5.55
C LEU A 425 -3.07 17.82 -4.20
N ASP A 426 -4.19 18.53 -4.11
CA ASP A 426 -4.62 19.18 -2.87
C ASP A 426 -4.80 18.19 -1.72
N VAL A 427 -5.47 17.07 -1.98
CA VAL A 427 -5.64 16.00 -0.98
C VAL A 427 -4.29 15.39 -0.61
N SER A 428 -3.41 15.14 -1.57
CA SER A 428 -2.06 14.61 -1.31
C SER A 428 -1.28 15.52 -0.37
N PHE A 429 -1.26 16.84 -0.65
CA PHE A 429 -0.55 17.82 0.19
C PHE A 429 -1.11 17.89 1.62
N LYS A 430 -2.43 17.73 1.80
CA LYS A 430 -3.07 17.73 3.13
C LYS A 430 -2.75 16.48 3.94
N ARG A 431 -2.53 15.34 3.27
CA ARG A 431 -2.33 14.04 3.90
C ARG A 431 -0.88 13.63 4.14
N MET A 432 0.09 14.46 3.76
CA MET A 432 1.51 14.18 4.00
C MET A 432 1.95 14.25 5.48
N LEU A 433 1.03 14.55 6.38
CA LEU A 433 1.28 14.77 7.79
C LEU A 433 0.89 13.56 8.64
N LYS A 434 1.59 13.38 9.75
CA LYS A 434 1.19 12.47 10.83
C LYS A 434 0.19 13.15 11.77
N LYS A 435 -0.67 12.35 12.40
CA LYS A 435 -1.52 12.83 13.48
C LYS A 435 -0.65 13.23 14.66
N SER A 436 -0.78 14.48 15.10
CA SER A 436 -0.17 14.94 16.36
C SER A 436 -1.01 14.47 17.55
N ALA A 437 -0.36 14.06 18.65
CA ALA A 437 -1.01 13.59 19.86
C ALA A 437 -2.08 14.56 20.43
N ASN A 438 -1.96 15.86 20.13
CA ASN A 438 -2.85 16.91 20.63
C ASN A 438 -3.98 17.32 19.65
N SER A 439 -4.21 16.57 18.54
CA SER A 439 -5.18 16.99 17.52
C SER A 439 -6.48 16.21 17.59
N SER A 440 -7.42 16.67 18.41
CA SER A 440 -8.70 16.00 18.66
C SER A 440 -9.92 16.47 17.84
N SER A 441 -9.78 17.42 16.91
CA SER A 441 -10.95 18.09 16.30
C SER A 441 -11.10 18.04 14.77
N SER A 442 -10.26 17.30 14.05
CA SER A 442 -10.39 17.17 12.60
C SER A 442 -11.07 15.86 12.22
N LEU A 443 -12.14 15.93 11.40
CA LEU A 443 -12.74 14.75 10.78
C LEU A 443 -11.74 13.97 9.90
N LEU A 444 -10.75 14.66 9.34
CA LEU A 444 -9.74 14.03 8.49
C LEU A 444 -8.83 13.13 9.31
N GLU A 445 -8.93 11.83 9.08
CA GLU A 445 -8.04 10.84 9.67
C GLU A 445 -6.65 10.96 9.04
N LEU A 446 -5.65 11.30 9.85
CA LEU A 446 -4.26 11.28 9.47
C LEU A 446 -3.60 10.01 9.99
N TRP A 447 -2.46 9.64 9.41
CA TRP A 447 -1.69 8.48 9.82
C TRP A 447 -1.35 8.51 11.31
N ASN A 448 -1.66 7.43 12.03
CA ASN A 448 -1.40 7.30 13.46
C ASN A 448 -0.36 6.20 13.72
N GLU A 449 0.74 6.56 14.40
CA GLU A 449 1.84 5.62 14.72
C GLU A 449 1.47 4.56 15.75
N GLU A 450 0.46 4.80 16.59
CA GLU A 450 0.04 3.85 17.63
C GLU A 450 -0.63 2.60 17.06
N LEU A 451 -1.23 2.71 15.86
CA LEU A 451 -1.96 1.63 15.20
C LEU A 451 -1.12 0.91 14.14
N GLU A 452 -0.12 1.58 13.57
CA GLU A 452 0.60 1.12 12.40
C GLU A 452 2.07 1.53 12.53
N GLY A 453 3.01 0.61 12.57
CA GLY A 453 4.43 0.84 12.84
C GLY A 453 5.09 1.95 12.00
N LYS A 454 6.23 2.49 12.47
CA LYS A 454 6.95 3.63 11.87
C LYS A 454 7.31 3.45 10.38
N SER A 455 7.55 2.21 9.94
CA SER A 455 7.91 1.89 8.55
C SER A 455 6.76 2.14 7.57
N ASP A 456 5.53 1.98 8.00
CA ASP A 456 4.36 2.06 7.12
C ASP A 456 4.01 3.50 6.74
N PHE A 457 4.22 4.47 7.63
CA PHE A 457 4.04 5.88 7.27
C PHE A 457 5.02 6.35 6.21
N SER A 458 6.27 5.93 6.29
CA SER A 458 7.27 6.29 5.27
C SER A 458 6.87 5.76 3.89
N ASN A 459 6.39 4.52 3.83
CA ASN A 459 5.89 3.91 2.60
C ASN A 459 4.64 4.63 2.06
N TYR A 460 3.68 4.94 2.92
CA TYR A 460 2.49 5.70 2.55
C TYR A 460 2.86 7.09 1.98
N ARG A 461 3.71 7.84 2.69
CA ARG A 461 4.19 9.15 2.24
C ARG A 461 4.94 9.07 0.91
N THR A 462 5.78 8.05 0.73
CA THR A 462 6.47 7.81 -0.55
C THR A 462 5.47 7.63 -1.69
N LYS A 463 4.37 6.89 -1.50
CA LYS A 463 3.32 6.73 -2.52
C LYS A 463 2.61 8.05 -2.84
N LEU A 464 2.35 8.91 -1.83
CA LEU A 464 1.81 10.25 -2.07
C LEU A 464 2.78 11.11 -2.89
N LEU A 465 4.06 11.11 -2.55
CA LEU A 465 5.10 11.83 -3.29
C LEU A 465 5.26 11.29 -4.70
N ASP A 466 5.15 9.98 -4.89
CA ASP A 466 5.16 9.35 -6.23
C ASP A 466 3.97 9.82 -7.07
N LEU A 467 2.77 9.92 -6.50
CA LEU A 467 1.60 10.45 -7.20
C LEU A 467 1.81 11.92 -7.61
N ILE A 468 2.29 12.76 -6.68
CA ILE A 468 2.60 14.16 -6.95
C ILE A 468 3.63 14.27 -8.09
N ARG A 469 4.70 13.45 -8.05
CA ARG A 469 5.75 13.42 -9.08
C ARG A 469 5.19 13.06 -10.45
N VAL A 470 4.35 12.03 -10.52
CA VAL A 470 3.72 11.60 -11.77
C VAL A 470 2.82 12.70 -12.33
N ILE A 471 1.99 13.33 -11.50
CA ILE A 471 1.12 14.43 -11.94
C ILE A 471 1.97 15.63 -12.37
N ALA A 472 3.00 16.01 -11.63
CA ALA A 472 3.86 17.15 -11.95
C ALA A 472 4.62 16.95 -13.28
N SER A 473 5.02 15.71 -13.58
CA SER A 473 5.64 15.38 -14.87
C SER A 473 4.67 15.47 -16.07
N GLN A 474 3.39 15.12 -15.85
CA GLN A 474 2.37 15.12 -16.92
C GLN A 474 1.67 16.46 -17.09
N ARG A 475 1.44 17.18 -15.98
CA ARG A 475 0.68 18.43 -15.87
C ARG A 475 1.45 19.48 -15.06
N PRO A 476 2.62 19.92 -15.54
CA PRO A 476 3.52 20.76 -14.75
C PRO A 476 2.91 22.12 -14.37
N VAL A 477 2.11 22.74 -15.23
CA VAL A 477 1.42 24.03 -14.94
C VAL A 477 0.45 23.87 -13.78
N ILE A 478 -0.36 22.80 -13.78
CA ILE A 478 -1.34 22.52 -12.73
C ILE A 478 -0.63 22.25 -11.40
N ALA A 479 0.42 21.44 -11.44
CA ALA A 479 1.19 21.10 -10.24
C ALA A 479 1.86 22.33 -9.63
N ALA A 480 2.47 23.21 -10.45
CA ALA A 480 3.05 24.47 -9.99
C ALA A 480 2.00 25.38 -9.35
N ALA A 481 0.86 25.57 -9.99
CA ALA A 481 -0.22 26.41 -9.46
C ALA A 481 -0.77 25.89 -8.11
N ASN A 482 -1.03 24.57 -8.03
CA ASN A 482 -1.58 23.97 -6.81
C ASN A 482 -0.62 24.01 -5.62
N ILE A 483 0.68 23.75 -5.82
CA ILE A 483 1.64 23.82 -4.72
C ILE A 483 1.85 25.25 -4.23
N VAL A 484 1.91 26.23 -5.15
CA VAL A 484 2.01 27.65 -4.79
C VAL A 484 0.77 28.10 -4.02
N GLN A 485 -0.42 27.73 -4.47
CA GLN A 485 -1.66 28.00 -3.76
C GLN A 485 -1.63 27.37 -2.35
N ARG A 486 -1.15 26.12 -2.21
CA ARG A 486 -1.02 25.46 -0.91
C ARG A 486 -0.06 26.20 0.03
N ILE A 487 1.10 26.63 -0.47
CA ILE A 487 2.05 27.42 0.29
C ILE A 487 1.41 28.74 0.74
N ASN A 488 0.70 29.42 -0.15
CA ASN A 488 0.01 30.67 0.17
C ASN A 488 -1.02 30.49 1.30
N VAL A 489 -1.79 29.41 1.25
CA VAL A 489 -2.78 29.08 2.30
C VAL A 489 -2.10 28.83 3.64
N VAL A 490 -1.04 28.00 3.69
CA VAL A 490 -0.36 27.67 4.96
C VAL A 490 0.53 28.80 5.48
N SER A 491 0.99 29.69 4.61
CA SER A 491 1.83 30.87 4.95
C SER A 491 1.01 32.13 5.20
N GLY A 492 -0.20 32.25 4.60
CA GLY A 492 -1.05 33.45 4.68
C GLY A 492 -1.41 33.88 6.09
N ASP A 493 -1.53 32.92 7.02
CA ASP A 493 -1.70 33.19 8.45
C ASP A 493 -0.37 33.45 9.18
N ALA A 494 0.77 33.42 8.47
CA ALA A 494 2.11 33.48 9.04
C ALA A 494 2.54 34.89 9.51
N ASN A 495 1.72 35.91 9.29
CA ASN A 495 1.94 37.25 9.87
C ASN A 495 1.61 37.32 11.38
N GLN A 496 1.05 36.22 11.94
CA GLN A 496 0.85 36.07 13.37
C GLN A 496 2.15 35.56 14.03
N THR A 497 2.58 36.20 15.07
CA THR A 497 3.87 36.00 15.75
C THR A 497 4.02 34.67 16.49
N THR A 498 2.96 33.86 16.59
CA THR A 498 2.97 32.54 17.25
C THR A 498 2.15 31.52 16.45
N LYS A 499 2.82 30.51 15.90
CA LYS A 499 2.18 29.43 15.19
C LYS A 499 2.05 28.18 16.05
N SER A 500 0.93 27.47 15.90
CA SER A 500 0.74 26.19 16.57
C SER A 500 1.61 25.11 15.92
N PRO A 501 1.96 24.02 16.64
CA PRO A 501 2.70 22.89 16.07
C PRO A 501 2.01 22.24 14.84
N LYS A 502 0.68 22.41 14.72
CA LYS A 502 -0.09 21.97 13.55
C LYS A 502 0.21 22.77 12.29
N ASP A 503 0.35 24.08 12.44
CA ASP A 503 0.65 24.97 11.33
C ASP A 503 2.06 24.72 10.80
N LEU A 504 3.03 24.50 11.69
CA LEU A 504 4.40 24.10 11.31
C LEU A 504 4.42 22.78 10.53
N GLY A 505 3.65 21.79 10.98
CA GLY A 505 3.52 20.52 10.26
C GLY A 505 2.97 20.73 8.83
N ALA A 506 1.92 21.53 8.67
CA ALA A 506 1.33 21.82 7.36
C ALA A 506 2.33 22.53 6.43
N MET A 507 3.16 23.43 6.97
CA MET A 507 4.21 24.13 6.22
C MET A 507 5.33 23.17 5.79
N VAL A 508 5.76 22.24 6.65
CA VAL A 508 6.73 21.18 6.31
C VAL A 508 6.17 20.25 5.22
N GLY A 509 4.90 19.87 5.31
CA GLY A 509 4.23 19.09 4.25
C GLY A 509 4.21 19.83 2.91
N ALA A 510 3.92 21.14 2.92
CA ALA A 510 3.94 21.95 1.72
C ALA A 510 5.37 22.09 1.14
N GLN A 511 6.40 22.18 2.00
CA GLN A 511 7.81 22.20 1.57
C GLN A 511 8.20 20.91 0.84
N LEU A 512 7.87 19.74 1.39
CA LEU A 512 8.12 18.45 0.73
C LEU A 512 7.38 18.34 -0.62
N GLY A 513 6.17 18.89 -0.68
CA GLY A 513 5.40 19.01 -1.92
C GLY A 513 6.10 19.89 -2.94
N LEU A 514 6.60 21.05 -2.53
CA LEU A 514 7.34 21.98 -3.39
C LEU A 514 8.60 21.32 -3.97
N GLU A 515 9.42 20.72 -3.12
CA GLU A 515 10.64 20.01 -3.52
C GLU A 515 10.33 18.93 -4.56
N THR A 516 9.24 18.15 -4.34
CA THR A 516 8.82 17.08 -5.25
C THR A 516 8.34 17.64 -6.58
N VAL A 517 7.53 18.70 -6.58
CA VAL A 517 7.00 19.32 -7.80
C VAL A 517 8.14 19.96 -8.61
N VAL A 518 9.01 20.73 -7.97
CA VAL A 518 10.15 21.38 -8.63
C VAL A 518 11.11 20.33 -9.20
N SER A 519 11.43 19.28 -8.44
CA SER A 519 12.24 18.17 -8.94
C SER A 519 11.59 17.49 -10.13
N ALA A 520 10.30 17.18 -10.09
CA ALA A 520 9.61 16.51 -11.18
C ALA A 520 9.55 17.35 -12.48
N ILE A 521 9.45 18.68 -12.35
CA ILE A 521 9.38 19.59 -13.52
C ILE A 521 10.77 19.82 -14.11
N PHE A 522 11.80 20.07 -13.29
CA PHE A 522 13.10 20.58 -13.74
C PHE A 522 14.22 19.52 -13.71
N ASP A 523 14.01 18.33 -13.09
CA ASP A 523 15.04 17.31 -13.01
C ASP A 523 15.20 16.60 -14.36
N GLY A 524 16.27 16.92 -15.01
CA GLY A 524 17.06 16.36 -16.09
C GLY A 524 16.56 15.28 -17.06
N SER A 525 15.31 14.82 -17.00
CA SER A 525 14.79 13.81 -17.94
C SER A 525 14.49 14.37 -19.35
N GLY A 526 14.81 15.64 -19.61
CA GLY A 526 14.64 16.28 -20.92
C GLY A 526 13.20 16.70 -21.24
N ASP A 527 12.24 16.46 -20.35
CA ASP A 527 10.84 16.77 -20.63
C ASP A 527 10.53 18.26 -20.48
N TYR A 528 11.20 18.97 -19.56
CA TYR A 528 11.06 20.43 -19.48
C TYR A 528 11.55 21.13 -20.75
N ALA A 529 12.63 20.66 -21.38
CA ALA A 529 13.10 21.20 -22.66
C ALA A 529 12.05 21.05 -23.76
N LYS A 530 11.24 20.00 -23.73
CA LYS A 530 10.18 19.71 -24.72
C LYS A 530 8.84 20.38 -24.37
N THR A 531 8.69 20.96 -23.19
CA THR A 531 7.47 21.66 -22.78
C THR A 531 7.23 22.86 -23.67
N ASP A 532 5.97 23.13 -24.02
CA ASP A 532 5.55 24.26 -24.83
C ASP A 532 5.96 25.60 -24.22
N HIS A 533 6.18 26.61 -25.08
CA HIS A 533 6.69 27.92 -24.65
C HIS A 533 5.73 28.64 -23.72
N GLU A 534 4.42 28.54 -23.97
CA GLU A 534 3.38 29.11 -23.11
C GLU A 534 3.37 28.46 -21.73
N ALA A 535 3.45 27.12 -21.66
CA ALA A 535 3.51 26.40 -20.40
C ALA A 535 4.79 26.75 -19.60
N LYS A 536 5.95 26.90 -20.26
CA LYS A 536 7.19 27.37 -19.61
C LYS A 536 7.02 28.75 -19.02
N PHE A 537 6.38 29.67 -19.75
CA PHE A 537 6.12 31.01 -19.26
C PHE A 537 5.19 31.02 -18.06
N GLN A 538 4.13 30.24 -18.09
CA GLN A 538 3.20 30.11 -16.95
C GLN A 538 3.88 29.51 -15.71
N ILE A 539 4.68 28.45 -15.86
CA ILE A 539 5.46 27.83 -14.79
C ILE A 539 6.43 28.86 -14.18
N HIS A 540 7.18 29.55 -15.03
CA HIS A 540 8.12 30.57 -14.61
C HIS A 540 7.42 31.67 -13.80
N ARG A 541 6.36 32.26 -14.34
CA ARG A 541 5.58 33.32 -13.67
C ARG A 541 5.04 32.84 -12.31
N THR A 542 4.61 31.59 -12.21
CA THR A 542 4.06 31.01 -10.98
C THR A 542 5.15 30.89 -9.90
N PHE A 543 6.32 30.34 -10.23
CA PHE A 543 7.42 30.21 -9.27
C PHE A 543 8.13 31.53 -8.98
N GLU A 544 8.21 32.44 -9.94
CA GLU A 544 8.71 33.81 -9.73
C GLU A 544 7.83 34.54 -8.71
N GLY A 545 6.50 34.48 -8.86
CA GLY A 545 5.55 35.06 -7.91
C GLY A 545 5.71 34.49 -6.50
N LEU A 546 5.87 33.17 -6.37
CA LEU A 546 6.18 32.53 -5.09
C LEU A 546 7.51 33.03 -4.51
N LEU A 547 8.55 33.08 -5.32
CA LEU A 547 9.87 33.53 -4.89
C LEU A 547 9.84 34.97 -4.37
N GLN A 548 9.19 35.88 -5.10
CA GLN A 548 9.02 37.28 -4.65
C GLN A 548 8.29 37.37 -3.30
N GLN A 549 7.27 36.54 -3.11
CA GLN A 549 6.58 36.43 -1.83
C GLN A 549 7.52 35.94 -0.72
N LEU A 550 8.26 34.85 -0.97
CA LEU A 550 9.22 34.30 0.01
C LEU A 550 10.30 35.34 0.36
N LEU A 551 10.83 36.06 -0.62
CA LEU A 551 11.84 37.12 -0.37
C LEU A 551 11.30 38.26 0.49
N SER A 552 10.00 38.56 0.43
CA SER A 552 9.33 39.59 1.22
C SER A 552 9.01 39.21 2.68
N LEU A 553 9.01 37.91 3.01
CA LEU A 553 8.67 37.41 4.33
C LEU A 553 9.72 37.84 5.36
N LYS A 554 9.25 38.24 6.57
CA LYS A 554 10.09 38.68 7.71
C LYS A 554 9.74 37.90 8.96
N TRP A 555 9.99 36.61 8.92
CA TRP A 555 9.80 35.74 10.08
C TRP A 555 10.97 35.88 11.05
N THR A 556 10.69 35.82 12.35
CA THR A 556 11.69 35.97 13.44
C THR A 556 11.80 34.72 14.31
N GLU A 557 10.80 33.82 14.26
CA GLU A 557 10.79 32.62 15.08
C GLU A 557 11.69 31.56 14.41
N PRO A 558 12.63 30.91 15.17
CA PRO A 558 13.64 30.02 14.61
C PRO A 558 13.07 28.89 13.74
N SER A 559 11.96 28.26 14.14
CA SER A 559 11.32 27.18 13.36
C SER A 559 10.76 27.67 12.03
N LEU A 560 10.21 28.88 11.99
CA LEU A 560 9.71 29.50 10.76
C LEU A 560 10.85 29.88 9.82
N ILE A 561 11.97 30.38 10.40
CA ILE A 561 13.19 30.72 9.62
C ILE A 561 13.74 29.45 8.94
N VAL A 562 13.78 28.31 9.64
CA VAL A 562 14.20 27.03 9.05
C VAL A 562 13.31 26.65 7.88
N ILE A 563 12.00 26.70 8.06
CA ILE A 563 11.04 26.38 7.00
C ILE A 563 11.19 27.33 5.81
N HIS A 564 11.45 28.62 6.09
CA HIS A 564 11.70 29.62 5.05
C HIS A 564 12.95 29.25 4.21
N GLY A 565 14.06 28.92 4.89
CA GLY A 565 15.27 28.43 4.21
C GLY A 565 14.99 27.21 3.35
N HIS A 566 14.19 26.25 3.84
CA HIS A 566 13.81 25.06 3.08
C HIS A 566 12.86 25.34 1.91
N TYR A 567 11.98 26.35 1.98
CA TYR A 567 11.22 26.78 0.79
C TYR A 567 12.15 27.35 -0.29
N LEU A 568 13.16 28.14 0.11
CA LEU A 568 14.13 28.70 -0.84
C LEU A 568 15.01 27.61 -1.46
N ASP A 569 15.51 26.65 -0.66
CA ASP A 569 16.36 25.57 -1.18
C ASP A 569 15.59 24.58 -2.07
N SER A 570 14.30 24.37 -1.81
CA SER A 570 13.43 23.54 -2.65
C SER A 570 13.26 24.11 -4.07
N LEU A 571 13.49 25.40 -4.26
CA LEU A 571 13.51 26.04 -5.59
C LEU A 571 14.85 25.91 -6.33
N GLY A 572 15.83 25.22 -5.77
CA GLY A 572 17.20 25.14 -6.33
C GLY A 572 17.26 24.75 -7.80
N LEU A 573 16.47 23.73 -8.24
CA LEU A 573 16.44 23.33 -9.65
C LEU A 573 15.77 24.38 -10.55
N TYR A 574 14.77 25.12 -10.04
CA TYR A 574 14.22 26.28 -10.74
C TYR A 574 15.28 27.37 -10.93
N LEU A 575 16.09 27.67 -9.90
CA LEU A 575 17.18 28.65 -9.95
C LEU A 575 18.26 28.30 -10.96
N ARG A 576 18.48 27.01 -11.26
CA ARG A 576 19.40 26.54 -12.31
C ARG A 576 18.96 27.03 -13.69
N HIS A 577 17.64 27.10 -13.94
CA HIS A 577 17.06 27.51 -15.21
C HIS A 577 16.87 29.04 -15.30
N TYR A 578 16.77 29.72 -14.17
CA TYR A 578 16.52 31.16 -14.07
C TYR A 578 17.53 31.82 -13.11
N PRO A 579 18.78 32.03 -13.57
CA PRO A 579 19.89 32.48 -12.72
C PRO A 579 19.77 33.92 -12.24
N ASP A 580 18.98 34.77 -12.88
CA ASP A 580 18.88 36.20 -12.57
C ASP A 580 18.40 36.51 -11.16
N VAL A 581 17.67 35.59 -10.52
CA VAL A 581 17.11 35.76 -9.17
C VAL A 581 18.00 35.13 -8.08
N VAL A 582 19.07 34.44 -8.45
CA VAL A 582 19.96 33.71 -7.51
C VAL A 582 20.58 34.63 -6.49
N ALA A 583 21.05 35.81 -6.89
CA ALA A 583 21.64 36.80 -5.96
C ALA A 583 20.67 37.18 -4.84
N SER A 584 19.40 37.37 -5.16
CA SER A 584 18.37 37.74 -4.17
C SER A 584 18.13 36.60 -3.16
N VAL A 585 18.16 35.34 -3.63
CA VAL A 585 18.02 34.17 -2.76
C VAL A 585 19.22 34.02 -1.81
N VAL A 586 20.44 34.17 -2.33
CA VAL A 586 21.66 34.11 -1.54
C VAL A 586 21.65 35.20 -0.46
N ASN A 587 21.32 36.44 -0.83
CA ASN A 587 21.23 37.55 0.11
C ASN A 587 20.16 37.29 1.19
N LYS A 588 19.02 36.71 0.80
CA LYS A 588 17.97 36.33 1.77
C LYS A 588 18.42 35.26 2.74
N LEU A 589 19.18 34.27 2.30
CA LEU A 589 19.72 33.24 3.20
C LEU A 589 20.71 33.85 4.20
N PHE A 590 21.58 34.78 3.79
CA PHE A 590 22.44 35.49 4.72
C PHE A 590 21.64 36.41 5.69
N GLU A 591 20.57 37.04 5.23
CA GLU A 591 19.64 37.80 6.09
C GLU A 591 19.01 36.87 7.15
N LEU A 592 18.52 35.71 6.75
CA LEU A 592 17.94 34.69 7.66
C LEU A 592 18.97 34.19 8.66
N LEU A 593 20.18 33.86 8.22
CA LEU A 593 21.28 33.44 9.10
C LEU A 593 21.63 34.48 10.14
N THR A 594 21.75 35.74 9.72
CA THR A 594 22.17 36.84 10.60
C THR A 594 21.07 37.43 11.48
N SER A 595 19.79 37.15 11.16
CA SER A 595 18.64 37.52 11.98
C SER A 595 18.54 36.71 13.27
N LEU A 596 19.13 35.50 13.29
CA LEU A 596 19.14 34.64 14.47
C LEU A 596 20.28 35.00 15.42
N PRO A 597 20.02 35.04 16.73
CA PRO A 597 21.06 35.42 17.73
C PRO A 597 22.14 34.33 17.79
N ILE A 598 23.39 34.77 18.00
CA ILE A 598 24.52 33.87 18.31
C ILE A 598 24.48 33.57 19.80
N THR A 599 24.33 32.31 20.15
CA THR A 599 24.31 31.83 21.53
C THR A 599 25.37 30.78 21.75
N ILE A 600 26.25 31.03 22.72
CA ILE A 600 27.37 30.12 23.04
C ILE A 600 26.91 29.03 24.04
N GLN A 601 25.79 29.20 24.74
CA GLN A 601 25.29 28.26 25.74
C GLN A 601 24.60 27.05 25.10
N GLN A 602 24.95 25.84 25.58
CA GLN A 602 24.50 24.56 25.01
C GLN A 602 23.13 24.06 25.53
N GLN A 603 22.47 24.74 26.45
CA GLN A 603 21.19 24.32 27.06
C GLN A 603 20.14 25.44 27.07
N GLY A 604 18.87 25.09 26.81
CA GLY A 604 17.71 25.97 26.83
C GLY A 604 17.22 26.46 25.46
N PRO A 605 16.34 27.47 25.38
CA PRO A 605 15.75 27.95 24.11
C PRO A 605 16.81 28.50 23.12
N SER A 606 18.03 28.77 23.58
CA SER A 606 19.18 29.12 22.76
C SER A 606 19.66 28.01 21.80
N ASN A 607 19.40 26.76 22.12
CA ASN A 607 19.76 25.64 21.25
C ASN A 607 18.96 25.64 19.93
N ASN A 608 17.69 26.09 19.97
CA ASN A 608 16.85 26.15 18.77
C ASN A 608 17.39 27.15 17.75
N SER A 609 17.93 28.30 18.20
CA SER A 609 18.52 29.29 17.31
C SER A 609 19.82 28.78 16.67
N ARG A 610 20.68 28.08 17.44
CA ARG A 610 21.90 27.47 16.91
C ARG A 610 21.59 26.42 15.87
N GLN A 611 20.62 25.52 16.14
CA GLN A 611 20.20 24.51 15.19
C GLN A 611 19.58 25.14 13.95
N ALA A 612 18.76 26.16 14.09
CA ALA A 612 18.19 26.90 12.98
C ALA A 612 19.27 27.54 12.08
N ARG A 613 20.30 28.13 12.64
CA ARG A 613 21.44 28.71 11.90
C ARG A 613 22.16 27.62 11.07
N LEU A 614 22.44 26.45 11.66
CA LEU A 614 23.05 25.34 10.95
C LEU A 614 22.14 24.80 9.81
N GLN A 615 20.83 24.78 10.01
CA GLN A 615 19.88 24.39 8.94
C GLN A 615 19.89 25.40 7.78
N ILE A 616 20.01 26.70 8.05
CA ILE A 616 20.18 27.69 6.98
C ILE A 616 21.49 27.47 6.21
N CYS A 617 22.60 27.17 6.91
CA CYS A 617 23.84 26.79 6.22
C CYS A 617 23.67 25.53 5.37
N SER A 618 22.88 24.54 5.82
CA SER A 618 22.53 23.36 5.00
C SER A 618 21.72 23.75 3.76
N SER A 619 20.86 24.78 3.82
CA SER A 619 20.14 25.28 2.63
C SER A 619 21.09 25.88 1.59
N PHE A 620 22.20 26.52 1.99
CA PHE A 620 23.26 26.93 1.06
C PHE A 620 23.85 25.71 0.33
N ILE A 621 24.16 24.63 1.05
CA ILE A 621 24.70 23.38 0.46
C ILE A 621 23.71 22.80 -0.56
N ARG A 622 22.42 22.74 -0.23
CA ARG A 622 21.38 22.22 -1.13
C ARG A 622 21.24 23.05 -2.41
N ILE A 623 21.20 24.38 -2.28
CA ILE A 623 21.14 25.28 -3.44
C ILE A 623 22.42 25.15 -4.28
N SER A 624 23.59 25.06 -3.66
CA SER A 624 24.86 24.87 -4.37
C SER A 624 24.89 23.59 -5.17
N ARG A 625 24.30 22.49 -4.67
CA ARG A 625 24.17 21.23 -5.43
C ARG A 625 23.17 21.33 -6.56
N ALA A 626 22.06 22.04 -6.33
CA ALA A 626 20.98 22.13 -7.30
C ALA A 626 21.26 23.14 -8.43
N ALA A 627 21.90 24.27 -8.14
CA ALA A 627 22.10 25.41 -9.03
C ALA A 627 23.58 25.82 -9.15
N ASP A 628 24.50 24.88 -9.13
CA ASP A 628 25.94 25.05 -9.12
C ASP A 628 26.47 26.09 -10.10
N LYS A 629 26.13 25.97 -11.39
CA LYS A 629 26.55 26.88 -12.46
C LYS A 629 25.94 28.28 -12.33
N ALA A 630 24.73 28.37 -11.82
CA ALA A 630 24.05 29.66 -11.65
C ALA A 630 24.66 30.49 -10.50
N LEU A 631 25.34 29.84 -9.56
CA LEU A 631 26.02 30.48 -8.43
C LEU A 631 27.44 30.95 -8.75
N LEU A 632 28.09 30.44 -9.80
CA LEU A 632 29.48 30.78 -10.16
C LEU A 632 29.72 32.31 -10.27
N PRO A 633 28.85 33.13 -10.92
CA PRO A 633 29.05 34.58 -10.96
C PRO A 633 29.03 35.28 -9.60
N HIS A 634 28.42 34.64 -8.60
CA HIS A 634 28.20 35.22 -7.25
C HIS A 634 29.23 34.74 -6.22
N MET A 635 30.15 33.84 -6.58
CA MET A 635 31.12 33.25 -5.65
C MET A 635 31.94 34.29 -4.90
N LYS A 636 32.42 35.34 -5.60
CA LYS A 636 33.21 36.40 -4.95
C LYS A 636 32.40 37.12 -3.87
N ASN A 637 31.17 37.50 -4.18
CA ASN A 637 30.29 38.18 -3.20
C ASN A 637 29.96 37.29 -2.02
N ILE A 638 29.82 35.98 -2.22
CA ILE A 638 29.59 35.00 -1.15
C ILE A 638 30.84 34.92 -0.25
N ALA A 639 32.04 34.78 -0.84
CA ALA A 639 33.29 34.75 -0.11
C ALA A 639 33.54 36.03 0.71
N ASP A 640 33.32 37.22 0.09
CA ASP A 640 33.46 38.51 0.76
C ASP A 640 32.49 38.64 1.95
N THR A 641 31.23 38.17 1.78
CA THR A 641 30.22 38.16 2.85
C THR A 641 30.62 37.20 3.98
N MET A 642 31.12 36.02 3.66
CA MET A 642 31.59 35.04 4.66
C MET A 642 32.75 35.61 5.46
N ALA A 643 33.75 36.19 4.79
CA ALA A 643 34.90 36.82 5.44
C ALA A 643 34.50 38.00 6.36
N TYR A 644 33.59 38.85 5.88
CA TYR A 644 33.03 39.93 6.67
C TYR A 644 32.33 39.42 7.95
N LEU A 645 31.44 38.46 7.82
CA LEU A 645 30.69 37.89 8.96
C LEU A 645 31.61 37.17 9.95
N GLN A 646 32.66 36.54 9.48
CA GLN A 646 33.68 35.91 10.34
C GLN A 646 34.48 36.94 11.09
N GLY A 647 34.94 38.02 10.42
CA GLY A 647 35.66 39.13 11.01
C GLY A 647 34.88 39.87 12.10
N GLU A 648 33.58 40.01 11.91
CA GLU A 648 32.64 40.59 12.89
C GLU A 648 32.25 39.66 14.04
N GLY A 649 32.76 38.38 14.03
CA GLY A 649 32.36 37.39 15.02
C GLY A 649 30.90 36.94 14.91
N ARG A 650 30.27 37.18 13.78
CA ARG A 650 28.84 36.85 13.48
C ARG A 650 28.65 35.49 12.83
N LEU A 651 29.70 34.71 12.66
CA LEU A 651 29.69 33.38 12.08
C LEU A 651 30.40 32.42 13.03
N LEU A 652 29.71 31.35 13.47
CA LEU A 652 30.30 30.29 14.28
C LEU A 652 31.14 29.35 13.40
N ARG A 653 32.15 28.71 13.99
CA ARG A 653 33.06 27.81 13.26
C ARG A 653 32.30 26.71 12.46
N ALA A 654 31.36 25.99 13.09
CA ALA A 654 30.58 24.98 12.41
C ALA A 654 29.73 25.53 11.25
N GLU A 655 29.23 26.76 11.34
CA GLU A 655 28.49 27.46 10.29
C GLU A 655 29.43 27.80 9.12
N HIS A 656 30.62 28.32 9.46
CA HIS A 656 31.67 28.57 8.47
C HIS A 656 32.03 27.29 7.70
N ASP A 657 32.24 26.18 8.39
CA ASP A 657 32.58 24.91 7.76
C ASP A 657 31.50 24.44 6.77
N HIS A 658 30.21 24.54 7.11
CA HIS A 658 29.10 24.25 6.19
C HIS A 658 29.06 25.20 4.98
N LEU A 659 29.33 26.49 5.19
CA LEU A 659 29.38 27.44 4.06
C LEU A 659 30.61 27.18 3.18
N CYS A 660 31.74 26.77 3.75
CA CYS A 660 32.90 26.29 2.97
C CYS A 660 32.59 25.05 2.13
N GLU A 661 31.82 24.09 2.68
CA GLU A 661 31.34 22.94 1.89
C GLU A 661 30.49 23.43 0.71
N ALA A 662 29.52 24.32 0.95
CA ALA A 662 28.70 24.90 -0.11
C ALA A 662 29.57 25.59 -1.18
N PHE A 663 30.58 26.34 -0.75
CA PHE A 663 31.51 27.04 -1.63
C PHE A 663 32.36 26.10 -2.48
N LEU A 664 32.86 25.00 -1.90
CA LEU A 664 33.59 23.95 -2.63
C LEU A 664 32.69 23.27 -3.67
N ILE A 665 31.42 23.02 -3.36
CA ILE A 665 30.45 22.46 -4.30
C ILE A 665 30.25 23.40 -5.50
N MET A 666 30.11 24.71 -5.26
CA MET A 666 30.03 25.70 -6.34
C MET A 666 31.31 25.68 -7.19
N ALA A 667 32.49 25.70 -6.53
CA ALA A 667 33.77 25.69 -7.20
C ALA A 667 33.98 24.43 -8.04
N SER A 668 33.42 23.29 -7.65
CA SER A 668 33.58 22.00 -8.39
C SER A 668 33.05 22.09 -9.84
N SER A 669 32.14 23.01 -10.11
CA SER A 669 31.55 23.24 -11.43
C SER A 669 32.32 24.29 -12.26
N SER A 670 33.36 24.92 -11.66
CA SER A 670 34.22 25.90 -12.32
C SER A 670 35.42 25.28 -13.03
N GLY A 671 36.20 26.10 -13.72
CA GLY A 671 37.48 25.66 -14.34
C GLY A 671 38.55 25.31 -13.29
N ILE A 672 39.54 24.50 -13.70
CA ILE A 672 40.63 24.01 -12.81
C ILE A 672 41.37 25.14 -12.09
N GLN A 673 41.64 26.25 -12.79
CA GLN A 673 42.33 27.40 -12.18
C GLN A 673 41.52 27.97 -11.01
N GLN A 674 40.21 28.18 -11.19
CA GLN A 674 39.35 28.71 -10.14
C GLN A 674 39.18 27.72 -8.98
N GLN A 675 39.14 26.42 -9.26
CA GLN A 675 39.17 25.39 -8.21
C GLN A 675 40.43 25.47 -7.36
N GLN A 676 41.62 25.64 -8.01
CA GLN A 676 42.90 25.80 -7.31
C GLN A 676 42.92 27.07 -6.46
N GLU A 677 42.42 28.20 -6.99
CA GLU A 677 42.35 29.45 -6.24
C GLU A 677 41.45 29.32 -5.01
N VAL A 678 40.29 28.65 -5.14
CA VAL A 678 39.36 28.40 -4.01
C VAL A 678 40.00 27.52 -2.96
N LEU A 679 40.66 26.42 -3.37
CA LEU A 679 41.36 25.54 -2.45
C LEU A 679 42.50 26.27 -1.73
N ALA A 680 43.27 27.06 -2.47
CA ALA A 680 44.34 27.85 -1.87
C ALA A 680 43.80 28.87 -0.83
N TRP A 681 42.70 29.54 -1.15
CA TRP A 681 42.05 30.47 -0.22
C TRP A 681 41.52 29.79 1.04
N LEU A 682 40.85 28.64 0.90
CA LEU A 682 40.30 27.87 2.03
C LEU A 682 41.40 27.26 2.92
N LEU A 683 42.55 26.88 2.33
CA LEU A 683 43.69 26.28 3.05
C LEU A 683 44.65 27.31 3.58
N GLU A 684 44.57 28.59 3.19
CA GLU A 684 45.48 29.66 3.61
C GLU A 684 45.60 29.78 5.15
N PRO A 685 44.51 29.79 5.95
CA PRO A 685 44.61 29.85 7.41
C PRO A 685 45.38 28.66 8.00
N LEU A 686 45.11 27.45 7.47
CA LEU A 686 45.83 26.22 7.87
C LEU A 686 47.30 26.30 7.48
N ASN A 687 47.63 26.71 6.25
CA ASN A 687 48.99 26.90 5.78
C ASN A 687 49.74 27.91 6.63
N LYS A 688 49.14 29.05 6.97
CA LYS A 688 49.75 30.04 7.85
C LYS A 688 50.06 29.47 9.23
N THR A 689 49.16 28.66 9.79
CA THR A 689 49.36 27.98 11.07
C THR A 689 50.50 26.96 10.97
N TRP A 690 50.53 26.09 9.93
CA TRP A 690 51.53 25.08 9.74
C TRP A 690 52.93 25.61 9.42
N THR A 691 53.04 26.82 8.84
CA THR A 691 54.30 27.46 8.46
C THR A 691 54.87 28.36 9.58
N GLN A 692 54.15 28.58 10.66
CA GLN A 692 54.71 29.31 11.81
C GLN A 692 55.87 28.55 12.46
N VAL A 693 56.98 29.23 12.66
CA VAL A 693 58.19 28.67 13.26
C VAL A 693 57.94 28.07 14.65
N GLU A 694 57.06 28.73 15.40
CA GLU A 694 56.59 28.30 16.74
C GLU A 694 55.88 26.92 16.66
N TRP A 695 55.07 26.67 15.64
CA TRP A 695 54.41 25.40 15.38
C TRP A 695 55.41 24.28 15.05
N GLN A 696 56.39 24.58 14.16
CA GLN A 696 57.36 23.62 13.75
C GLN A 696 58.33 23.25 14.89
N THR A 697 58.72 24.23 15.73
CA THR A 697 59.59 24.01 16.87
C THR A 697 58.90 23.36 18.06
N ALA A 698 57.66 23.76 18.36
CA ALA A 698 56.94 23.28 19.54
C ALA A 698 56.29 21.90 19.36
N TYR A 699 55.81 21.60 18.16
CA TYR A 699 55.01 20.40 17.94
C TYR A 699 55.61 19.34 17.02
N LEU A 700 56.41 19.74 16.02
CA LEU A 700 57.03 18.75 15.10
C LEU A 700 58.33 18.18 15.64
N SER A 701 59.03 18.88 16.51
CA SER A 701 60.25 18.38 17.15
C SER A 701 60.01 17.59 18.44
N ASP A 702 58.84 17.69 19.03
CA ASP A 702 58.43 16.92 20.21
C ASP A 702 57.13 16.13 19.96
N PRO A 703 57.23 14.77 19.82
CA PRO A 703 56.06 13.92 19.60
C PRO A 703 55.03 13.95 20.75
N SER A 704 55.45 14.25 21.99
CA SER A 704 54.56 14.34 23.13
C SER A 704 53.68 15.63 23.06
N GLY A 705 54.26 16.75 22.65
CA GLY A 705 53.54 17.97 22.40
C GLY A 705 52.52 17.87 21.28
N LEU A 706 52.83 17.11 20.23
CA LEU A 706 51.90 16.79 19.15
C LEU A 706 50.69 15.98 19.66
N THR A 707 50.95 14.99 20.53
CA THR A 707 49.89 14.16 21.15
C THR A 707 48.99 14.96 22.05
N ASP A 708 49.54 15.85 22.84
CA ASP A 708 48.80 16.75 23.73
C ASP A 708 47.93 17.74 22.94
N MET A 709 48.46 18.24 21.81
CA MET A 709 47.67 19.08 20.90
C MET A 709 46.45 18.35 20.28
N PHE A 710 46.63 17.12 19.88
CA PHE A 710 45.51 16.31 19.38
C PHE A 710 44.53 15.87 20.47
N ALA A 711 44.98 15.82 21.74
CA ALA A 711 44.14 15.57 22.88
C ALA A 711 43.34 16.82 23.33
N ASP A 712 43.79 18.03 22.96
CA ASP A 712 43.08 19.26 23.26
C ASP A 712 41.86 19.40 22.38
N ALA A 713 40.66 19.30 22.99
CA ALA A 713 39.37 19.39 22.32
C ALA A 713 39.15 20.70 21.52
N GLN A 714 39.93 21.75 21.77
CA GLN A 714 39.87 23.00 20.99
C GLN A 714 40.54 22.87 19.61
N PHE A 715 41.46 21.96 19.43
CA PHE A 715 42.17 21.74 18.15
C PHE A 715 41.52 20.64 17.26
N MET A 716 40.74 19.75 17.85
CA MET A 716 40.11 18.64 17.11
C MET A 716 38.82 19.04 16.40
N TRP A 717 38.31 20.25 16.62
CA TRP A 717 37.02 20.72 16.03
C TRP A 717 37.19 22.12 15.47
#